data_381d0628915b2ad4aa32da8fe440c04a
#
_entry.id   381d0628915b2ad4aa32da8fe440c04a
#
_cell.length_a   1.000
_cell.length_b   1.000
_cell.length_c   1.000
_cell.angle_alpha   90.00
_cell.angle_beta   90.00
_cell.angle_gamma   90.00
#
_symmetry.space_group_name_H-M   'P 1'
#
loop_
_entity.id
_entity.type
_entity.pdbx_description
1 polymer ?
#
loop_
_entity_poly.entity_id
_entity_poly.type
_entity_poly.pdbx_seq_one_letter_code
_entity_poly.pdbx_strand_id
1 'polypeptide(L)'
;MSTQDLLGRIEPLLARVNKPIQYVGGEHNSIVKDWQDTDVRWVLMYPDAYEVGQPNQGVAILYEVLNERDWILAERTYSVWPDMEKQMRAAGIPQFTLDGHRPVRDFDVMSVSLSTELGYTNMLNAISLAGIPVHQVDRTDDDPIVLIGGHAAFNPEPVADFIDAAVLGDGEEASLEISEIIRDWKEEGRPGGREGLLVRLAETGGVYVPSFYDVEYLDDGTIGRVAPNRPEAPFTVSKHTVMDLDEWPYPKKPIVPVAETVHERYSVEIFRGCTRGCRFCQAGMITRPVRERSIDTIAQMVDDGLQATGLEEVGLLSLSSADHSEISDITKGLADRYEGTNVSLSLPSTRVDAFNIDLANELSRNGRRSGLTFAPEGGSERMRQVINKQVTEDDLIRTVATAFGNGWRQVKLYFMCGLPTETDEDVLGIHDMASHVIEAGRAAAGRKDIRCTISIGGFVPKPHTPFQWAAQASADEVDHRLSVLRDSIRADRQFGRSIGMRYHDGRPGIIEGLLSRGDRRVGKVIEAVWRDGGVFDGWNEYFSYDRWVACCEQELEPLGVSLDWFTTRERDYEEVLPWDHLDSGLDRDWLWDDWQDALDGEAVDDCRWNPCYDCGVRPQTGTEIQVGPSGHSLIPLIPVEPDLAPAKEA
;
A
#
# COMPACT_ATOMS: atom_id res chain seq x y z
N MET A 1 16.85 28.30 18.24
CA MET A 1 17.84 28.53 17.15
C MET A 1 17.06 28.71 15.87
N SER A 2 17.41 29.66 15.00
CA SER A 2 16.68 29.86 13.75
C SER A 2 16.83 28.60 12.89
N THR A 3 15.73 28.01 12.46
CA THR A 3 15.68 26.97 11.43
C THR A 3 16.51 27.42 10.24
N GLN A 4 17.63 26.76 9.97
CA GLN A 4 18.50 27.12 8.86
C GLN A 4 17.80 26.64 7.58
N ASP A 5 17.50 27.58 6.68
CA ASP A 5 17.25 27.26 5.28
C ASP A 5 18.51 26.60 4.70
N LEU A 6 18.39 25.31 4.35
CA LEU A 6 19.50 24.54 3.81
C LEU A 6 19.72 24.74 2.30
N LEU A 7 18.83 25.42 1.59
CA LEU A 7 18.87 25.55 0.13
C LEU A 7 20.23 26.03 -0.37
N GLY A 8 20.77 27.11 0.21
CA GLY A 8 22.08 27.64 -0.17
C GLY A 8 23.26 26.69 0.06
N ARG A 9 23.08 25.66 0.93
CA ARG A 9 24.09 24.60 1.17
C ARG A 9 23.89 23.42 0.22
N ILE A 10 22.64 23.18 -0.23
CA ILE A 10 22.26 22.09 -1.14
C ILE A 10 22.65 22.45 -2.58
N GLU A 11 22.41 23.68 -3.03
CA GLU A 11 22.68 24.13 -4.39
C GLU A 11 24.06 23.73 -4.97
N PRO A 12 25.18 23.87 -4.23
CA PRO A 12 26.50 23.46 -4.74
C PRO A 12 26.63 21.96 -4.97
N LEU A 13 25.77 21.13 -4.37
CA LEU A 13 25.78 19.67 -4.53
C LEU A 13 25.06 19.24 -5.81
N LEU A 14 24.07 20.01 -6.26
CA LEU A 14 23.19 19.65 -7.37
C LEU A 14 23.95 19.40 -8.68
N ALA A 15 25.06 20.10 -8.90
CA ALA A 15 25.91 19.88 -10.09
C ALA A 15 26.69 18.55 -10.08
N ARG A 16 26.62 17.78 -8.98
CA ARG A 16 27.40 16.54 -8.76
C ARG A 16 26.54 15.29 -8.66
N VAL A 17 25.24 15.42 -8.85
CA VAL A 17 24.27 14.35 -8.68
C VAL A 17 23.41 14.17 -9.92
N ASN A 18 22.87 12.98 -10.09
CA ASN A 18 21.85 12.70 -11.09
C ASN A 18 20.52 13.28 -10.62
N LYS A 19 19.65 13.66 -11.58
CA LYS A 19 18.29 14.16 -11.30
C LYS A 19 18.24 15.29 -10.23
N PRO A 20 19.08 16.35 -10.33
CA PRO A 20 19.18 17.38 -9.29
C PRO A 20 17.86 18.11 -9.01
N ILE A 21 16.96 18.15 -10.00
CA ILE A 21 15.65 18.82 -9.88
C ILE A 21 14.78 18.21 -8.76
N GLN A 22 14.98 16.95 -8.38
CA GLN A 22 14.25 16.28 -7.32
C GLN A 22 14.55 16.82 -5.92
N TYR A 23 15.58 17.66 -5.76
CA TYR A 23 16.04 18.22 -4.49
C TYR A 23 15.83 19.72 -4.36
N VAL A 24 15.27 20.36 -5.39
CA VAL A 24 15.15 21.82 -5.46
C VAL A 24 13.91 22.36 -4.75
N GLY A 25 12.83 21.56 -4.68
CA GLY A 25 11.55 22.05 -4.17
C GLY A 25 10.93 23.14 -5.06
N GLY A 26 10.14 24.03 -4.47
CA GLY A 26 9.48 25.14 -5.19
C GLY A 26 8.37 24.67 -6.14
N GLU A 27 7.79 23.53 -5.85
CA GLU A 27 6.69 22.94 -6.63
C GLU A 27 5.45 23.82 -6.57
N HIS A 28 4.73 23.92 -7.68
CA HIS A 28 3.48 24.64 -7.71
C HIS A 28 2.46 24.02 -6.74
N ASN A 29 1.75 24.86 -5.99
CA ASN A 29 0.81 24.49 -4.91
C ASN A 29 1.47 23.92 -3.64
N SER A 30 2.79 23.90 -3.50
CA SER A 30 3.38 23.58 -2.20
C SER A 30 3.00 24.66 -1.16
N ILE A 31 2.70 24.20 0.06
CA ILE A 31 2.23 25.07 1.15
C ILE A 31 3.43 25.52 1.96
N VAL A 32 3.54 26.82 2.14
CA VAL A 32 4.58 27.43 2.97
C VAL A 32 3.91 28.22 4.09
N LYS A 33 4.23 27.87 5.35
CA LYS A 33 3.77 28.58 6.54
C LYS A 33 4.97 29.14 7.31
N ASP A 34 4.73 30.23 8.07
CA ASP A 34 5.76 30.70 8.97
C ASP A 34 5.97 29.68 10.09
N TRP A 35 7.23 29.32 10.32
CA TRP A 35 7.61 28.37 11.36
C TRP A 35 7.18 28.80 12.75
N GLN A 36 7.16 30.13 13.02
CA GLN A 36 6.82 30.67 14.32
C GLN A 36 5.31 30.70 14.59
N ASP A 37 4.50 30.63 13.55
CA ASP A 37 3.05 30.66 13.64
C ASP A 37 2.44 29.26 13.79
N THR A 38 3.26 28.20 13.83
CA THR A 38 2.80 26.83 13.94
C THR A 38 3.24 26.16 15.24
N ASP A 39 2.30 25.47 15.89
CA ASP A 39 2.50 24.80 17.18
C ASP A 39 3.06 23.40 17.00
N VAL A 40 2.60 22.67 15.98
CA VAL A 40 3.00 21.28 15.68
C VAL A 40 3.46 21.16 14.23
N ARG A 41 4.57 20.41 14.05
CA ARG A 41 5.24 20.30 12.76
C ARG A 41 5.48 18.85 12.39
N TRP A 42 5.06 18.49 11.18
CA TRP A 42 5.15 17.15 10.63
C TRP A 42 6.08 17.10 9.43
N VAL A 43 6.91 16.07 9.37
CA VAL A 43 7.54 15.64 8.13
C VAL A 43 6.79 14.43 7.61
N LEU A 44 6.26 14.52 6.40
CA LEU A 44 5.66 13.41 5.67
C LEU A 44 6.76 12.79 4.79
N MET A 45 7.29 11.67 5.27
CA MET A 45 8.35 10.92 4.59
C MET A 45 7.75 9.78 3.78
N TYR A 46 8.08 9.70 2.49
CA TYR A 46 7.89 8.48 1.71
C TYR A 46 9.27 7.82 1.48
N PRO A 47 9.48 6.56 1.92
CA PRO A 47 10.79 5.95 1.95
C PRO A 47 11.21 5.35 0.60
N ASP A 48 11.05 6.12 -0.48
CA ASP A 48 11.54 5.85 -1.82
C ASP A 48 11.92 7.17 -2.50
N ALA A 49 12.42 7.11 -3.73
CA ALA A 49 12.79 8.28 -4.50
C ALA A 49 11.59 9.20 -4.77
N TYR A 50 11.87 10.48 -5.02
CA TYR A 50 10.89 11.51 -5.35
C TYR A 50 9.87 11.05 -6.41
N GLU A 51 10.33 10.45 -7.51
CA GLU A 51 9.48 10.03 -8.62
C GLU A 51 8.42 8.99 -8.25
N VAL A 52 8.64 8.24 -7.17
CA VAL A 52 7.70 7.24 -6.63
C VAL A 52 6.85 7.83 -5.51
N GLY A 53 7.46 8.60 -4.63
CA GLY A 53 6.81 9.14 -3.45
C GLY A 53 5.90 10.34 -3.71
N GLN A 54 6.27 11.21 -4.65
CA GLN A 54 5.52 12.43 -4.94
C GLN A 54 4.06 12.18 -5.37
N PRO A 55 3.76 11.22 -6.25
CA PRO A 55 2.37 10.93 -6.65
C PRO A 55 1.61 10.05 -5.64
N ASN A 56 2.16 9.77 -4.46
CA ASN A 56 1.50 8.93 -3.46
C ASN A 56 0.27 9.64 -2.86
N GLN A 57 -0.90 9.01 -3.03
CA GLN A 57 -2.18 9.60 -2.62
C GLN A 57 -2.30 9.73 -1.10
N GLY A 58 -1.79 8.78 -0.32
CA GLY A 58 -1.84 8.85 1.15
C GLY A 58 -1.05 10.05 1.68
N VAL A 59 0.16 10.30 1.16
CA VAL A 59 0.96 11.49 1.50
C VAL A 59 0.24 12.76 1.10
N ALA A 60 -0.39 12.80 -0.08
CA ALA A 60 -1.12 13.98 -0.56
C ALA A 60 -2.34 14.30 0.32
N ILE A 61 -3.10 13.28 0.75
CA ILE A 61 -4.25 13.46 1.65
C ILE A 61 -3.79 13.98 3.01
N LEU A 62 -2.80 13.35 3.64
CA LEU A 62 -2.29 13.80 4.94
C LEU A 62 -1.67 15.21 4.88
N TYR A 63 -1.03 15.55 3.76
CA TYR A 63 -0.50 16.89 3.53
C TYR A 63 -1.61 17.94 3.52
N GLU A 64 -2.73 17.66 2.86
CA GLU A 64 -3.91 18.55 2.85
C GLU A 64 -4.54 18.63 4.24
N VAL A 65 -4.88 17.48 4.86
CA VAL A 65 -5.55 17.40 6.18
C VAL A 65 -4.80 18.20 7.24
N LEU A 66 -3.49 17.98 7.34
CA LEU A 66 -2.65 18.66 8.33
C LEU A 66 -2.52 20.17 8.03
N ASN A 67 -2.29 20.51 6.76
CA ASN A 67 -2.07 21.90 6.38
C ASN A 67 -3.35 22.75 6.33
N GLU A 68 -4.54 22.16 6.33
CA GLU A 68 -5.79 22.93 6.52
C GLU A 68 -5.87 23.58 7.92
N ARG A 69 -5.11 23.10 8.90
CA ARG A 69 -5.04 23.68 10.25
C ARG A 69 -3.96 24.76 10.30
N ASP A 70 -4.30 25.99 10.63
CA ASP A 70 -3.34 27.11 10.67
C ASP A 70 -2.17 26.84 11.62
N TRP A 71 -2.42 26.12 12.71
CA TRP A 71 -1.43 25.81 13.75
C TRP A 71 -0.57 24.58 13.47
N ILE A 72 -0.82 23.84 12.38
CA ILE A 72 0.00 22.69 11.96
C ILE A 72 0.76 23.04 10.68
N LEU A 73 2.02 22.67 10.61
CA LEU A 73 2.84 22.66 9.41
C LEU A 73 3.17 21.23 9.03
N ALA A 74 2.85 20.81 7.82
CA ALA A 74 3.31 19.55 7.25
C ALA A 74 4.19 19.84 6.02
N GLU A 75 5.40 19.27 5.98
CA GLU A 75 6.34 19.35 4.87
C GLU A 75 6.73 17.94 4.43
N ARG A 76 7.13 17.78 3.15
CA ARG A 76 7.42 16.48 2.55
C ARG A 76 8.92 16.22 2.44
N THR A 77 9.29 14.95 2.56
CA THR A 77 10.64 14.47 2.25
C THR A 77 10.60 13.09 1.62
N TYR A 78 11.63 12.74 0.87
CA TYR A 78 11.79 11.46 0.17
C TYR A 78 13.18 10.90 0.40
N SER A 79 13.39 9.61 0.14
CA SER A 79 14.73 9.03 0.15
C SER A 79 15.59 9.68 -0.91
N VAL A 80 16.78 10.08 -0.54
CA VAL A 80 17.75 10.65 -1.48
C VAL A 80 18.53 9.52 -2.15
N TRP A 81 18.79 9.66 -3.46
CA TRP A 81 19.62 8.69 -4.18
C TRP A 81 21.03 8.59 -3.59
N PRO A 82 21.72 7.45 -3.71
CA PRO A 82 23.03 7.24 -3.10
C PRO A 82 24.10 8.25 -3.51
N ASP A 83 24.01 8.83 -4.70
CA ASP A 83 24.93 9.89 -5.15
C ASP A 83 24.69 11.19 -4.38
N MET A 84 23.45 11.58 -4.14
CA MET A 84 23.09 12.74 -3.32
C MET A 84 23.42 12.50 -1.86
N GLU A 85 23.08 11.34 -1.31
CA GLU A 85 23.43 10.97 0.06
C GLU A 85 24.93 11.12 0.33
N LYS A 86 25.76 10.60 -0.57
CA LYS A 86 27.21 10.73 -0.49
C LYS A 86 27.66 12.20 -0.39
N GLN A 87 27.05 13.07 -1.20
CA GLN A 87 27.39 14.50 -1.16
C GLN A 87 26.91 15.15 0.14
N MET A 88 25.69 14.81 0.60
CA MET A 88 25.13 15.34 1.83
C MET A 88 25.98 14.94 3.04
N ARG A 89 26.35 13.66 3.18
CA ARG A 89 27.22 13.19 4.27
C ARG A 89 28.58 13.88 4.25
N ALA A 90 29.19 14.05 3.07
CA ALA A 90 30.46 14.75 2.93
C ALA A 90 30.39 16.24 3.28
N ALA A 91 29.24 16.89 3.05
CA ALA A 91 29.01 18.31 3.34
C ALA A 91 28.40 18.56 4.74
N GLY A 92 28.08 17.50 5.49
CA GLY A 92 27.38 17.60 6.78
C GLY A 92 25.99 18.22 6.64
N ILE A 93 25.28 17.91 5.55
CA ILE A 93 23.90 18.32 5.30
C ILE A 93 23.00 17.17 5.74
N PRO A 94 22.04 17.37 6.68
CA PRO A 94 21.12 16.32 7.11
C PRO A 94 20.00 16.09 6.07
N GLN A 95 19.19 15.05 6.28
CA GLN A 95 17.91 14.88 5.58
C GLN A 95 17.06 16.14 5.77
N PHE A 96 16.44 16.61 4.69
CA PHE A 96 15.73 17.88 4.65
C PHE A 96 14.37 17.74 3.95
N THR A 97 13.48 18.68 4.22
CA THR A 97 12.16 18.79 3.57
C THR A 97 12.27 19.54 2.25
N LEU A 98 11.43 19.20 1.27
CA LEU A 98 11.41 19.88 -0.03
C LEU A 98 10.67 21.22 0.00
N ASP A 99 9.65 21.35 0.86
CA ASP A 99 8.82 22.54 0.91
C ASP A 99 9.57 23.73 1.52
N GLY A 100 10.22 23.52 2.67
CA GLY A 100 10.93 24.58 3.40
C GLY A 100 12.45 24.41 3.48
N HIS A 101 13.04 23.37 2.91
CA HIS A 101 14.47 23.03 3.00
C HIS A 101 14.99 23.05 4.44
N ARG A 102 14.20 22.47 5.36
CA ARG A 102 14.50 22.44 6.79
C ARG A 102 15.02 21.07 7.20
N PRO A 103 15.93 21.00 8.21
CA PRO A 103 16.35 19.73 8.76
C PRO A 103 15.16 18.94 9.30
N VAL A 104 15.02 17.67 8.92
CA VAL A 104 13.95 16.79 9.40
C VAL A 104 13.93 16.68 10.92
N ARG A 105 15.09 16.70 11.56
CA ARG A 105 15.22 16.61 13.02
C ARG A 105 14.58 17.78 13.78
N ASP A 106 14.35 18.94 13.13
CA ASP A 106 13.79 20.12 13.79
C ASP A 106 12.25 20.03 13.95
N PHE A 107 11.61 19.03 13.36
CA PHE A 107 10.17 18.82 13.42
C PHE A 107 9.75 18.01 14.66
N ASP A 108 8.45 18.01 14.98
CA ASP A 108 7.91 17.25 16.12
C ASP A 108 7.65 15.79 15.77
N VAL A 109 7.25 15.53 14.53
CA VAL A 109 6.92 14.20 14.00
C VAL A 109 7.62 13.96 12.67
N MET A 110 8.29 12.81 12.54
CA MET A 110 8.69 12.22 11.28
C MET A 110 7.75 11.05 10.98
N SER A 111 6.72 11.29 10.17
CA SER A 111 5.77 10.27 9.75
C SER A 111 6.24 9.60 8.48
N VAL A 112 6.42 8.29 8.50
CA VAL A 112 6.88 7.49 7.36
C VAL A 112 5.72 6.68 6.79
N SER A 113 5.37 6.95 5.54
CA SER A 113 4.30 6.23 4.81
C SER A 113 4.85 4.95 4.19
N LEU A 114 4.62 3.82 4.82
CA LEU A 114 5.11 2.50 4.41
C LEU A 114 4.04 1.76 3.59
N SER A 115 4.07 1.93 2.27
CA SER A 115 3.20 1.18 1.35
C SER A 115 3.73 -0.23 1.06
N THR A 116 5.02 -0.47 1.31
CA THR A 116 5.70 -1.76 1.14
C THR A 116 6.84 -1.89 2.14
N GLU A 117 7.13 -3.10 2.55
CA GLU A 117 8.18 -3.43 3.51
C GLU A 117 9.59 -3.25 2.93
N LEU A 118 9.76 -3.31 1.60
CA LEU A 118 11.05 -3.05 0.93
C LEU A 118 11.60 -1.63 1.14
N GLY A 119 10.79 -0.74 1.73
CA GLY A 119 11.19 0.60 2.14
C GLY A 119 11.88 0.69 3.51
N TYR A 120 12.02 -0.39 4.27
CA TYR A 120 12.54 -0.34 5.65
C TYR A 120 14.00 0.12 5.73
N THR A 121 14.88 -0.35 4.85
CA THR A 121 16.27 0.11 4.80
C THR A 121 16.38 1.60 4.44
N ASN A 122 15.52 2.09 3.56
CA ASN A 122 15.43 3.51 3.22
C ASN A 122 14.93 4.35 4.40
N MET A 123 13.99 3.84 5.19
CA MET A 123 13.52 4.50 6.42
C MET A 123 14.69 4.65 7.41
N LEU A 124 15.43 3.59 7.69
CA LEU A 124 16.60 3.64 8.58
C LEU A 124 17.64 4.64 8.07
N ASN A 125 17.89 4.65 6.76
CA ASN A 125 18.83 5.57 6.15
C ASN A 125 18.41 7.02 6.30
N ALA A 126 17.12 7.33 6.12
CA ALA A 126 16.58 8.67 6.28
C ALA A 126 16.65 9.14 7.75
N ILE A 127 16.31 8.28 8.73
CA ILE A 127 16.45 8.54 10.17
C ILE A 127 17.91 8.88 10.50
N SER A 128 18.84 8.05 10.04
CA SER A 128 20.28 8.27 10.24
C SER A 128 20.79 9.54 9.59
N LEU A 129 20.38 9.82 8.35
CA LEU A 129 20.80 11.01 7.62
C LEU A 129 20.21 12.29 8.24
N ALA A 130 19.02 12.20 8.85
CA ALA A 130 18.43 13.29 9.62
C ALA A 130 19.20 13.60 10.92
N GLY A 131 20.08 12.70 11.36
CA GLY A 131 20.79 12.79 12.64
C GLY A 131 19.89 12.45 13.83
N ILE A 132 18.79 11.73 13.60
CA ILE A 132 17.93 11.16 14.63
C ILE A 132 18.53 9.81 15.04
N PRO A 133 18.59 9.45 16.34
CA PRO A 133 19.01 8.12 16.76
C PRO A 133 18.16 7.04 16.09
N VAL A 134 18.81 6.04 15.48
CA VAL A 134 18.09 4.99 14.73
C VAL A 134 17.23 4.15 15.67
N HIS A 135 17.78 3.72 16.80
CA HIS A 135 17.01 3.02 17.83
C HIS A 135 16.17 4.00 18.64
N GLN A 136 14.91 3.65 18.85
CA GLN A 136 13.96 4.48 19.61
C GLN A 136 14.40 4.69 21.06
N VAL A 137 15.06 3.71 21.67
CA VAL A 137 15.55 3.77 23.05
C VAL A 137 16.63 4.83 23.28
N ASP A 138 17.34 5.23 22.23
CA ASP A 138 18.41 6.25 22.28
C ASP A 138 17.89 7.68 22.04
N ARG A 139 16.58 7.85 21.73
CA ARG A 139 15.96 9.15 21.46
C ARG A 139 15.65 9.90 22.75
N THR A 140 15.75 11.21 22.66
CA THR A 140 15.51 12.16 23.75
C THR A 140 14.25 12.99 23.48
N ASP A 141 13.87 13.84 24.43
CA ASP A 141 12.74 14.78 24.31
C ASP A 141 12.91 15.81 23.17
N ASP A 142 14.13 15.97 22.66
CA ASP A 142 14.44 16.91 21.58
C ASP A 142 14.43 16.25 20.19
N ASP A 143 14.27 14.93 20.12
CA ASP A 143 14.17 14.19 18.87
C ASP A 143 12.69 14.06 18.45
N PRO A 144 12.37 14.12 17.14
CA PRO A 144 10.99 13.93 16.69
C PRO A 144 10.46 12.53 17.04
N ILE A 145 9.15 12.41 17.14
CA ILE A 145 8.48 11.12 17.17
C ILE A 145 8.59 10.51 15.75
N VAL A 146 9.19 9.33 15.64
CA VAL A 146 9.21 8.56 14.40
C VAL A 146 7.97 7.66 14.37
N LEU A 147 7.04 8.02 13.51
CA LEU A 147 5.74 7.38 13.36
C LEU A 147 5.68 6.68 12.00
N ILE A 148 5.12 5.49 11.95
CA ILE A 148 4.83 4.81 10.68
C ILE A 148 3.33 4.68 10.45
N GLY A 149 2.93 4.63 9.19
CA GLY A 149 1.57 4.33 8.74
C GLY A 149 1.58 3.66 7.38
N GLY A 150 0.41 3.26 6.88
CA GLY A 150 0.25 2.56 5.62
C GLY A 150 0.16 1.05 5.78
N HIS A 151 0.18 0.31 4.66
CA HIS A 151 -0.09 -1.13 4.68
C HIS A 151 0.91 -1.94 5.51
N ALA A 152 2.20 -1.60 5.48
CA ALA A 152 3.21 -2.30 6.26
C ALA A 152 3.11 -2.04 7.79
N ALA A 153 2.38 -1.00 8.22
CA ALA A 153 2.10 -0.75 9.63
C ALA A 153 1.20 -1.82 10.28
N PHE A 154 0.54 -2.66 9.50
CA PHE A 154 -0.25 -3.80 10.00
C PHE A 154 0.61 -5.00 10.46
N ASN A 155 1.92 -4.97 10.24
CA ASN A 155 2.92 -5.75 10.96
C ASN A 155 4.17 -4.88 11.19
N PRO A 156 4.20 -4.02 12.21
CA PRO A 156 5.33 -3.14 12.49
C PRO A 156 6.47 -3.84 13.25
N GLU A 157 6.29 -5.10 13.66
CA GLU A 157 7.24 -5.83 14.50
C GLU A 157 8.66 -5.89 13.93
N PRO A 158 8.90 -6.07 12.60
CA PRO A 158 10.25 -6.03 12.04
C PRO A 158 10.98 -4.71 12.22
N VAL A 159 10.27 -3.62 12.48
CA VAL A 159 10.84 -2.28 12.66
C VAL A 159 10.56 -1.69 14.04
N ALA A 160 10.05 -2.49 14.99
CA ALA A 160 9.66 -2.08 16.34
C ALA A 160 10.75 -1.32 17.09
N ASP A 161 12.01 -1.72 16.95
CA ASP A 161 13.15 -1.08 17.62
C ASP A 161 13.50 0.30 17.05
N PHE A 162 12.99 0.64 15.86
CA PHE A 162 13.36 1.86 15.12
C PHE A 162 12.27 2.91 15.09
N ILE A 163 11.06 2.59 15.55
CA ILE A 163 9.91 3.48 15.54
C ILE A 163 9.41 3.77 16.95
N ASP A 164 8.81 4.91 17.16
CA ASP A 164 8.15 5.26 18.42
C ASP A 164 6.71 4.79 18.46
N ALA A 165 6.01 4.90 17.30
CA ALA A 165 4.63 4.48 17.17
C ALA A 165 4.29 4.05 15.74
N ALA A 166 3.21 3.26 15.60
CA ALA A 166 2.57 2.94 14.34
C ALA A 166 1.08 3.29 14.38
N VAL A 167 0.57 3.91 13.32
CA VAL A 167 -0.86 4.18 13.15
C VAL A 167 -1.45 3.10 12.25
N LEU A 168 -2.46 2.41 12.76
CA LEU A 168 -3.21 1.38 12.04
C LEU A 168 -4.45 1.98 11.39
N GLY A 169 -4.64 1.72 10.11
CA GLY A 169 -5.83 2.16 9.37
C GLY A 169 -5.71 3.54 8.72
N ASP A 170 -6.80 4.28 8.74
CA ASP A 170 -6.91 5.58 8.09
C ASP A 170 -6.20 6.67 8.91
N GLY A 171 -5.43 7.52 8.26
CA GLY A 171 -4.55 8.47 8.94
C GLY A 171 -5.14 9.87 9.16
N GLU A 172 -6.27 10.20 8.56
CA GLU A 172 -6.83 11.55 8.55
C GLU A 172 -7.16 12.04 9.96
N GLU A 173 -8.01 11.29 10.66
CA GLU A 173 -8.42 11.62 12.04
C GLU A 173 -7.25 11.45 13.00
N ALA A 174 -6.56 10.30 12.93
CA ALA A 174 -5.43 9.98 13.79
C ALA A 174 -4.32 11.06 13.76
N SER A 175 -4.00 11.62 12.59
CA SER A 175 -2.96 12.65 12.48
C SER A 175 -3.35 13.96 13.16
N LEU A 176 -4.63 14.35 13.13
CA LEU A 176 -5.13 15.51 13.84
C LEU A 176 -5.14 15.27 15.36
N GLU A 177 -5.63 14.12 15.82
CA GLU A 177 -5.65 13.76 17.23
C GLU A 177 -4.23 13.70 17.82
N ILE A 178 -3.28 13.08 17.13
CA ILE A 178 -1.86 13.08 17.52
C ILE A 178 -1.31 14.52 17.59
N SER A 179 -1.70 15.38 16.64
CA SER A 179 -1.26 16.79 16.65
C SER A 179 -1.81 17.56 17.86
N GLU A 180 -3.08 17.33 18.23
CA GLU A 180 -3.68 17.92 19.42
C GLU A 180 -2.97 17.46 20.69
N ILE A 181 -2.71 16.16 20.82
CA ILE A 181 -1.96 15.60 21.95
C ILE A 181 -0.57 16.22 22.08
N ILE A 182 0.16 16.37 20.97
CA ILE A 182 1.50 16.97 20.96
C ILE A 182 1.43 18.44 21.35
N ARG A 183 0.45 19.19 20.83
CA ARG A 183 0.25 20.60 21.20
C ARG A 183 -0.01 20.74 22.69
N ASP A 184 -0.99 20.02 23.20
CA ASP A 184 -1.38 20.07 24.61
C ASP A 184 -0.22 19.66 25.54
N TRP A 185 0.50 18.59 25.20
CA TRP A 185 1.69 18.15 25.92
C TRP A 185 2.79 19.25 25.97
N LYS A 186 3.01 19.97 24.87
CA LYS A 186 3.95 21.10 24.80
C LYS A 186 3.49 22.29 25.66
N GLU A 187 2.20 22.66 25.59
CA GLU A 187 1.59 23.75 26.37
C GLU A 187 1.66 23.48 27.88
N GLU A 188 1.49 22.22 28.30
CA GLU A 188 1.60 21.79 29.68
C GLU A 188 3.07 21.73 30.19
N GLY A 189 4.04 22.00 29.35
CA GLY A 189 5.47 21.98 29.71
C GLY A 189 6.11 20.59 29.62
N ARG A 190 5.61 19.74 28.73
CA ARG A 190 6.12 18.40 28.42
C ARG A 190 6.15 17.44 29.63
N PRO A 191 5.00 17.23 30.31
CA PRO A 191 4.96 16.37 31.48
C PRO A 191 5.37 14.93 31.14
N GLY A 192 6.26 14.35 31.96
CA GLY A 192 6.80 13.01 31.76
C GLY A 192 7.80 12.86 30.61
N GLY A 193 8.19 13.96 29.95
CA GLY A 193 9.10 13.93 28.81
C GLY A 193 8.55 13.09 27.64
N ARG A 194 9.45 12.50 26.85
CA ARG A 194 9.08 11.65 25.70
C ARG A 194 8.20 10.48 26.11
N GLU A 195 8.50 9.81 27.23
CA GLU A 195 7.69 8.69 27.71
C GLU A 195 6.27 9.12 28.03
N GLY A 196 6.07 10.29 28.67
CA GLY A 196 4.74 10.84 28.94
C GLY A 196 3.94 11.14 27.68
N LEU A 197 4.61 11.55 26.61
CA LEU A 197 3.96 11.71 25.29
C LEU A 197 3.57 10.35 24.69
N LEU A 198 4.46 9.36 24.73
CA LEU A 198 4.16 8.02 24.21
C LEU A 198 3.01 7.35 24.95
N VAL A 199 2.87 7.58 26.26
CA VAL A 199 1.70 7.11 27.04
C VAL A 199 0.40 7.71 26.48
N ARG A 200 0.35 9.02 26.27
CA ARG A 200 -0.84 9.67 25.69
C ARG A 200 -1.16 9.15 24.29
N LEU A 201 -0.13 8.88 23.49
CA LEU A 201 -0.32 8.30 22.15
C LEU A 201 -0.85 6.86 22.22
N ALA A 202 -0.39 6.05 23.19
CA ALA A 202 -0.87 4.68 23.36
C ALA A 202 -2.33 4.58 23.85
N GLU A 203 -2.81 5.62 24.54
CA GLU A 203 -4.21 5.73 24.97
C GLU A 203 -5.14 6.13 23.83
N THR A 204 -4.58 6.61 22.71
CA THR A 204 -5.31 6.96 21.49
C THR A 204 -5.64 5.71 20.70
N GLY A 205 -6.88 5.56 20.23
CA GLY A 205 -7.27 4.42 19.40
C GLY A 205 -6.40 4.32 18.13
N GLY A 206 -6.07 3.09 17.71
CA GLY A 206 -5.31 2.82 16.48
C GLY A 206 -3.82 3.17 16.51
N VAL A 207 -3.28 3.60 17.64
CA VAL A 207 -1.86 3.90 17.81
C VAL A 207 -1.17 2.81 18.61
N TYR A 208 -0.25 2.11 17.95
CA TYR A 208 0.60 1.08 18.56
C TYR A 208 1.96 1.68 18.94
N VAL A 209 2.36 1.54 20.20
CA VAL A 209 3.68 1.97 20.71
C VAL A 209 4.49 0.71 21.04
N PRO A 210 5.42 0.28 20.18
CA PRO A 210 6.08 -1.04 20.28
C PRO A 210 6.84 -1.25 21.58
N SER A 211 7.43 -0.20 22.17
CA SER A 211 8.18 -0.26 23.43
C SER A 211 7.30 -0.60 24.65
N PHE A 212 5.98 -0.53 24.50
CA PHE A 212 5.03 -0.84 25.56
C PHE A 212 4.55 -2.29 25.54
N TYR A 213 5.18 -3.13 24.70
CA TYR A 213 4.83 -4.55 24.58
C TYR A 213 6.09 -5.43 24.66
N ASP A 214 5.98 -6.48 25.46
CA ASP A 214 6.99 -7.54 25.56
C ASP A 214 6.59 -8.72 24.66
N VAL A 215 7.59 -9.32 24.01
CA VAL A 215 7.43 -10.52 23.19
C VAL A 215 8.17 -11.68 23.85
N GLU A 216 7.45 -12.75 24.15
CA GLU A 216 8.00 -13.99 24.68
C GLU A 216 8.12 -15.04 23.56
N TYR A 217 9.30 -15.65 23.41
CA TYR A 217 9.53 -16.71 22.42
C TYR A 217 9.59 -18.07 23.10
N LEU A 218 9.04 -19.09 22.43
CA LEU A 218 9.13 -20.49 22.85
C LEU A 218 10.43 -21.15 22.36
N ASP A 219 10.74 -22.33 22.87
CA ASP A 219 11.97 -23.07 22.54
C ASP A 219 12.07 -23.46 21.05
N ASP A 220 10.93 -23.58 20.36
CA ASP A 220 10.85 -23.89 18.92
C ASP A 220 10.96 -22.62 18.04
N GLY A 221 11.13 -21.46 18.64
CA GLY A 221 11.25 -20.18 17.95
C GLY A 221 9.93 -19.48 17.66
N THR A 222 8.77 -20.09 17.92
CA THR A 222 7.46 -19.42 17.79
C THR A 222 7.24 -18.39 18.88
N ILE A 223 6.30 -17.47 18.66
CA ILE A 223 5.90 -16.49 19.67
C ILE A 223 4.95 -17.18 20.65
N GLY A 224 5.30 -17.16 21.93
CA GLY A 224 4.43 -17.62 23.00
C GLY A 224 3.37 -16.56 23.35
N ARG A 225 3.77 -15.28 23.33
CA ARG A 225 2.89 -14.16 23.70
C ARG A 225 3.46 -12.83 23.25
N VAL A 226 2.58 -11.92 22.83
CA VAL A 226 2.81 -10.47 22.78
C VAL A 226 1.87 -9.82 23.80
N ALA A 227 2.41 -9.04 24.73
CA ALA A 227 1.59 -8.46 25.80
C ALA A 227 2.04 -7.08 26.21
N PRO A 228 1.10 -6.19 26.60
CA PRO A 228 1.47 -4.90 27.15
C PRO A 228 2.25 -5.07 28.46
N ASN A 229 3.31 -4.29 28.61
CA ASN A 229 4.14 -4.24 29.83
C ASN A 229 3.75 -3.11 30.78
N ARG A 230 2.66 -2.40 30.47
CA ARG A 230 2.11 -1.29 31.25
C ARG A 230 0.60 -1.17 31.08
N PRO A 231 -0.12 -0.62 32.08
CA PRO A 231 -1.59 -0.56 32.06
C PRO A 231 -2.18 0.41 31.02
N GLU A 232 -1.41 1.39 30.54
CA GLU A 232 -1.86 2.37 29.56
C GLU A 232 -1.89 1.80 28.12
N ALA A 233 -1.16 0.71 27.87
CA ALA A 233 -1.17 0.04 26.59
C ALA A 233 -2.31 -0.99 26.53
N PRO A 234 -3.16 -0.97 25.49
CA PRO A 234 -4.26 -1.93 25.34
C PRO A 234 -3.72 -3.32 24.97
N PHE A 235 -4.46 -4.39 25.30
CA PHE A 235 -4.13 -5.75 24.85
C PHE A 235 -4.23 -5.91 23.33
N THR A 236 -5.14 -5.16 22.72
CA THR A 236 -5.39 -5.17 21.29
C THR A 236 -5.49 -3.72 20.80
N VAL A 237 -4.77 -3.39 19.74
CA VAL A 237 -4.82 -2.08 19.10
C VAL A 237 -5.71 -2.18 17.87
N SER A 238 -6.88 -1.56 17.91
CA SER A 238 -7.84 -1.58 16.79
C SER A 238 -7.57 -0.43 15.83
N LYS A 239 -7.68 -0.70 14.52
CA LYS A 239 -7.41 0.30 13.47
C LYS A 239 -8.38 1.49 13.51
N HIS A 240 -7.92 2.64 13.07
CA HIS A 240 -8.77 3.76 12.69
C HIS A 240 -9.52 3.48 11.38
N THR A 241 -10.78 3.92 11.32
CA THR A 241 -11.60 3.82 10.11
C THR A 241 -12.40 5.10 9.93
N VAL A 242 -12.07 5.88 8.93
CA VAL A 242 -12.87 7.04 8.51
C VAL A 242 -14.12 6.53 7.81
N MET A 243 -15.31 6.81 8.36
CA MET A 243 -16.57 6.25 7.86
C MET A 243 -17.17 7.05 6.71
N ASP A 244 -17.20 8.38 6.80
CA ASP A 244 -17.69 9.26 5.76
C ASP A 244 -16.52 9.98 5.08
N LEU A 245 -16.16 9.54 3.86
CA LEU A 245 -15.05 10.14 3.12
C LEU A 245 -15.39 11.55 2.63
N ASP A 246 -16.66 11.89 2.44
CA ASP A 246 -17.07 13.21 1.95
C ASP A 246 -16.88 14.32 3.00
N GLU A 247 -16.86 13.96 4.29
CA GLU A 247 -16.59 14.90 5.39
C GLU A 247 -15.11 15.26 5.54
N TRP A 248 -14.21 14.45 4.93
CA TRP A 248 -12.77 14.65 5.10
C TRP A 248 -12.14 15.42 3.94
N PRO A 249 -11.14 16.27 4.25
CA PRO A 249 -10.40 16.99 3.24
C PRO A 249 -9.75 16.08 2.19
N TYR A 250 -9.68 16.58 0.99
CA TYR A 250 -8.96 15.97 -0.13
C TYR A 250 -8.00 17.00 -0.73
N PRO A 251 -6.99 16.60 -1.49
CA PRO A 251 -6.08 17.55 -2.14
C PRO A 251 -6.80 18.47 -3.12
N LYS A 252 -7.22 19.65 -2.67
CA LYS A 252 -7.93 20.68 -3.48
C LYS A 252 -6.99 21.37 -4.46
N LYS A 253 -5.73 21.49 -4.06
CA LYS A 253 -4.65 22.05 -4.87
C LYS A 253 -3.48 21.08 -4.91
N PRO A 254 -3.60 19.97 -5.67
CA PRO A 254 -2.54 18.99 -5.75
C PRO A 254 -1.22 19.63 -6.15
N ILE A 255 -0.14 19.18 -5.54
CA ILE A 255 1.19 19.67 -5.84
C ILE A 255 1.60 19.17 -7.23
N VAL A 256 2.01 20.09 -8.08
CA VAL A 256 2.49 19.80 -9.42
C VAL A 256 3.98 19.48 -9.36
N PRO A 257 4.39 18.26 -9.74
CA PRO A 257 5.80 17.87 -9.68
C PRO A 257 6.67 18.69 -10.61
N VAL A 258 7.91 18.97 -10.19
CA VAL A 258 8.92 19.66 -11.02
C VAL A 258 9.79 18.69 -11.80
N ALA A 259 9.69 17.38 -11.52
CA ALA A 259 10.39 16.31 -12.21
C ALA A 259 9.40 15.25 -12.68
N GLU A 260 9.81 14.44 -13.65
CA GLU A 260 9.05 13.27 -14.10
C GLU A 260 8.75 12.34 -12.94
N THR A 261 7.50 11.89 -12.84
CA THR A 261 7.02 10.95 -11.83
C THR A 261 6.49 9.68 -12.51
N VAL A 262 6.33 8.61 -11.73
CA VAL A 262 5.82 7.33 -12.27
C VAL A 262 4.37 7.44 -12.77
N HIS A 263 3.63 8.46 -12.32
CA HIS A 263 2.26 8.74 -12.74
C HIS A 263 2.04 10.24 -12.92
N GLU A 264 2.02 10.71 -14.17
CA GLU A 264 1.74 12.11 -14.51
C GLU A 264 0.25 12.33 -14.77
N ARG A 265 -0.57 12.21 -13.73
CA ARG A 265 -2.02 12.44 -13.78
C ARG A 265 -2.54 12.94 -12.45
N TYR A 266 -3.69 13.58 -12.49
CA TYR A 266 -4.44 13.88 -11.28
C TYR A 266 -5.22 12.64 -10.84
N SER A 267 -4.94 12.14 -9.65
CA SER A 267 -5.62 10.97 -9.08
C SER A 267 -6.70 11.42 -8.10
N VAL A 268 -7.92 10.95 -8.32
CA VAL A 268 -9.09 11.23 -7.48
C VAL A 268 -9.54 9.93 -6.83
N GLU A 269 -9.46 9.86 -5.50
CA GLU A 269 -9.99 8.73 -4.74
C GLU A 269 -11.51 8.76 -4.79
N ILE A 270 -12.14 7.77 -5.42
CA ILE A 270 -13.59 7.69 -5.55
C ILE A 270 -14.25 6.83 -4.49
N PHE A 271 -13.52 5.85 -3.95
CA PHE A 271 -13.90 5.07 -2.77
C PHE A 271 -12.70 4.34 -2.17
N ARG A 272 -12.86 3.90 -0.92
CA ARG A 272 -11.87 3.14 -0.16
C ARG A 272 -12.48 1.81 0.30
N GLY A 273 -11.65 0.76 0.41
CA GLY A 273 -12.07 -0.59 0.77
C GLY A 273 -12.41 -1.46 -0.44
N CYS A 274 -12.69 -2.76 -0.19
CA CYS A 274 -13.05 -3.73 -1.23
C CYS A 274 -13.86 -4.87 -0.62
N THR A 275 -14.93 -5.30 -1.32
CA THR A 275 -15.82 -6.39 -0.88
C THR A 275 -15.50 -7.74 -1.55
N ARG A 276 -14.55 -7.77 -2.49
CA ARG A 276 -14.34 -8.92 -3.39
C ARG A 276 -13.76 -10.18 -2.73
N GLY A 277 -13.14 -10.08 -1.59
CA GLY A 277 -12.67 -11.23 -0.83
C GLY A 277 -11.49 -11.99 -1.44
N CYS A 278 -10.67 -11.37 -2.31
CA CYS A 278 -9.45 -12.02 -2.82
C CYS A 278 -8.52 -12.37 -1.65
N ARG A 279 -8.25 -13.67 -1.42
CA ARG A 279 -7.56 -14.23 -0.25
C ARG A 279 -6.10 -13.81 -0.08
N PHE A 280 -5.47 -13.35 -1.14
CA PHE A 280 -4.09 -12.86 -1.14
C PHE A 280 -3.97 -11.35 -0.86
N CYS A 281 -5.09 -10.60 -0.96
CA CYS A 281 -5.05 -9.15 -1.07
C CYS A 281 -5.14 -8.49 0.31
N GLN A 282 -3.99 -8.10 0.88
CA GLN A 282 -3.96 -7.38 2.15
C GLN A 282 -4.75 -6.07 2.08
N ALA A 283 -4.55 -5.26 1.03
CA ALA A 283 -5.27 -4.00 0.87
C ALA A 283 -6.79 -4.19 0.89
N GLY A 284 -7.31 -5.22 0.18
CA GLY A 284 -8.74 -5.53 0.17
C GLY A 284 -9.29 -6.01 1.50
N MET A 285 -8.44 -6.51 2.39
CA MET A 285 -8.81 -6.99 3.73
C MET A 285 -8.75 -5.86 4.78
N ILE A 286 -7.60 -5.23 4.93
CA ILE A 286 -7.37 -4.25 6.00
C ILE A 286 -8.10 -2.90 5.79
N THR A 287 -8.54 -2.59 4.57
CA THR A 287 -9.26 -1.34 4.27
C THR A 287 -10.78 -1.46 4.30
N ARG A 288 -11.32 -2.62 4.69
CA ARG A 288 -12.77 -2.77 4.90
C ARG A 288 -13.26 -1.87 6.03
N PRO A 289 -14.53 -1.40 5.96
CA PRO A 289 -15.56 -1.60 4.94
C PRO A 289 -15.33 -0.74 3.68
N VAL A 290 -16.13 -0.98 2.62
CA VAL A 290 -16.19 -0.07 1.47
C VAL A 290 -16.88 1.22 1.86
N ARG A 291 -16.29 2.35 1.45
CA ARG A 291 -16.81 3.71 1.67
C ARG A 291 -16.67 4.48 0.38
N GLU A 292 -17.80 4.88 -0.21
CA GLU A 292 -17.85 5.58 -1.50
C GLU A 292 -18.00 7.09 -1.27
N ARG A 293 -17.35 7.89 -2.12
CA ARG A 293 -17.62 9.32 -2.21
C ARG A 293 -18.82 9.57 -3.11
N SER A 294 -19.57 10.61 -2.82
CA SER A 294 -20.70 11.02 -3.66
C SER A 294 -20.25 11.54 -5.04
N ILE A 295 -21.15 11.44 -6.03
CA ILE A 295 -20.91 11.98 -7.37
C ILE A 295 -20.53 13.46 -7.31
N ASP A 296 -21.24 14.23 -6.50
CA ASP A 296 -21.01 15.68 -6.37
C ASP A 296 -19.62 15.98 -5.81
N THR A 297 -19.18 15.26 -4.77
CA THR A 297 -17.84 15.39 -4.21
C THR A 297 -16.78 15.01 -5.25
N ILE A 298 -16.94 13.88 -5.95
CA ILE A 298 -16.01 13.45 -7.00
C ILE A 298 -15.92 14.51 -8.11
N ALA A 299 -17.06 15.05 -8.57
CA ALA A 299 -17.07 16.09 -9.60
C ALA A 299 -16.35 17.37 -9.13
N GLN A 300 -16.57 17.77 -7.87
CA GLN A 300 -15.89 18.93 -7.28
C GLN A 300 -14.38 18.68 -7.16
N MET A 301 -13.96 17.50 -6.71
CA MET A 301 -12.54 17.13 -6.63
C MET A 301 -11.86 17.25 -8.00
N VAL A 302 -12.50 16.74 -9.06
CA VAL A 302 -11.97 16.82 -10.44
C VAL A 302 -11.84 18.28 -10.88
N ASP A 303 -12.85 19.11 -10.64
CA ASP A 303 -12.80 20.54 -11.00
C ASP A 303 -11.68 21.28 -10.28
N ASP A 304 -11.61 21.15 -8.95
CA ASP A 304 -10.61 21.83 -8.12
C ASP A 304 -9.19 21.44 -8.56
N GLY A 305 -8.95 20.14 -8.70
CA GLY A 305 -7.62 19.63 -9.06
C GLY A 305 -7.19 20.04 -10.47
N LEU A 306 -8.07 19.94 -11.47
CA LEU A 306 -7.75 20.37 -12.84
C LEU A 306 -7.51 21.87 -12.94
N GLN A 307 -8.33 22.66 -12.23
CA GLN A 307 -8.15 24.11 -12.20
C GLN A 307 -6.83 24.53 -11.53
N ALA A 308 -6.46 23.81 -10.46
CA ALA A 308 -5.26 24.13 -9.70
C ALA A 308 -3.97 23.63 -10.36
N THR A 309 -4.01 22.61 -11.20
CA THR A 309 -2.82 21.95 -11.75
C THR A 309 -2.64 22.13 -13.25
N GLY A 310 -3.74 22.27 -14.01
CA GLY A 310 -3.70 22.27 -15.46
C GLY A 310 -3.36 20.90 -16.08
N LEU A 311 -3.44 19.80 -15.32
CA LEU A 311 -3.24 18.44 -15.81
C LEU A 311 -4.35 18.07 -16.80
N GLU A 312 -4.04 17.20 -17.77
CA GLU A 312 -4.96 16.76 -18.83
C GLU A 312 -5.45 15.32 -18.64
N GLU A 313 -4.96 14.59 -17.63
CA GLU A 313 -5.41 13.24 -17.32
C GLU A 313 -5.94 13.17 -15.89
N VAL A 314 -7.13 12.61 -15.71
CA VAL A 314 -7.75 12.31 -14.42
C VAL A 314 -7.86 10.79 -14.27
N GLY A 315 -7.27 10.26 -13.20
CA GLY A 315 -7.41 8.86 -12.80
C GLY A 315 -8.42 8.73 -11.66
N LEU A 316 -9.51 8.00 -11.88
CA LEU A 316 -10.47 7.68 -10.82
C LEU A 316 -9.94 6.47 -10.03
N LEU A 317 -9.41 6.75 -8.84
CA LEU A 317 -8.61 5.80 -8.07
C LEU A 317 -9.43 5.08 -7.02
N SER A 318 -9.27 3.75 -6.96
CA SER A 318 -9.69 2.88 -5.86
C SER A 318 -9.05 1.50 -6.04
N LEU A 319 -9.33 0.55 -5.15
CA LEU A 319 -8.90 -0.85 -5.31
C LEU A 319 -9.64 -1.58 -6.45
N SER A 320 -10.83 -1.12 -6.84
CA SER A 320 -11.66 -1.70 -7.92
C SER A 320 -12.61 -0.66 -8.50
N SER A 321 -12.08 0.32 -9.23
CA SER A 321 -12.82 1.54 -9.60
C SER A 321 -14.11 1.30 -10.39
N ALA A 322 -14.20 0.23 -11.16
CA ALA A 322 -15.43 -0.16 -11.86
C ALA A 322 -16.52 -0.71 -10.93
N ASP A 323 -16.21 -0.96 -9.66
CA ASP A 323 -17.15 -1.46 -8.66
C ASP A 323 -17.88 -0.34 -7.90
N HIS A 324 -17.54 0.94 -8.13
CA HIS A 324 -18.31 2.04 -7.56
C HIS A 324 -19.77 1.97 -8.02
N SER A 325 -20.71 2.11 -7.08
CA SER A 325 -22.15 1.91 -7.34
C SER A 325 -22.69 2.80 -8.47
N GLU A 326 -22.15 3.99 -8.62
CA GLU A 326 -22.58 5.01 -9.60
C GLU A 326 -21.52 5.30 -10.68
N ILE A 327 -20.59 4.36 -10.95
CA ILE A 327 -19.45 4.58 -11.85
C ILE A 327 -19.86 5.04 -13.25
N SER A 328 -21.01 4.55 -13.76
CA SER A 328 -21.52 4.93 -15.08
C SER A 328 -21.96 6.39 -15.12
N ASP A 329 -22.63 6.86 -14.09
CA ASP A 329 -23.10 8.25 -13.99
C ASP A 329 -21.92 9.20 -13.75
N ILE A 330 -20.95 8.82 -12.90
CA ILE A 330 -19.71 9.56 -12.68
C ILE A 330 -18.95 9.75 -13.99
N THR A 331 -18.67 8.66 -14.70
CA THR A 331 -17.86 8.71 -15.92
C THR A 331 -18.56 9.47 -17.04
N LYS A 332 -19.87 9.26 -17.23
CA LYS A 332 -20.66 10.01 -18.19
C LYS A 332 -20.74 11.50 -17.85
N GLY A 333 -21.05 11.82 -16.59
CA GLY A 333 -21.14 13.21 -16.13
C GLY A 333 -19.83 13.97 -16.31
N LEU A 334 -18.69 13.35 -15.97
CA LEU A 334 -17.37 13.94 -16.18
C LEU A 334 -17.01 14.04 -17.67
N ALA A 335 -17.33 13.02 -18.49
CA ALA A 335 -17.07 13.06 -19.91
C ALA A 335 -17.90 14.15 -20.64
N ASP A 336 -19.16 14.35 -20.25
CA ASP A 336 -20.02 15.44 -20.74
C ASP A 336 -19.48 16.83 -20.31
N ARG A 337 -19.03 16.94 -19.05
CA ARG A 337 -18.52 18.20 -18.47
C ARG A 337 -17.25 18.71 -19.16
N TYR A 338 -16.39 17.78 -19.57
CA TYR A 338 -15.11 18.10 -20.23
C TYR A 338 -15.13 17.84 -21.74
N GLU A 339 -16.32 17.70 -22.36
CA GLU A 339 -16.44 17.53 -23.79
C GLU A 339 -15.82 18.70 -24.57
N GLY A 340 -15.01 18.39 -25.57
CA GLY A 340 -14.29 19.39 -26.37
C GLY A 340 -13.04 19.98 -25.73
N THR A 341 -12.64 19.49 -24.55
CA THR A 341 -11.36 19.77 -23.91
C THR A 341 -10.34 18.66 -24.19
N ASN A 342 -9.10 18.84 -23.73
CA ASN A 342 -8.06 17.79 -23.81
C ASN A 342 -8.09 16.85 -22.58
N VAL A 343 -9.02 17.02 -21.65
CA VAL A 343 -9.08 16.22 -20.43
C VAL A 343 -9.51 14.79 -20.77
N SER A 344 -8.68 13.84 -20.36
CA SER A 344 -8.94 12.40 -20.50
C SER A 344 -9.20 11.76 -19.13
N LEU A 345 -10.12 10.79 -19.11
CA LEU A 345 -10.44 10.01 -17.92
C LEU A 345 -9.80 8.63 -18.01
N SER A 346 -9.32 8.12 -16.87
CA SER A 346 -8.79 6.76 -16.77
C SER A 346 -9.31 6.05 -15.52
N LEU A 347 -9.50 4.73 -15.63
CA LEU A 347 -9.80 3.82 -14.52
C LEU A 347 -8.62 2.86 -14.36
N PRO A 348 -7.68 3.15 -13.47
CA PRO A 348 -6.47 2.34 -13.32
C PRO A 348 -6.74 0.90 -12.87
N SER A 349 -7.78 0.69 -12.08
CA SER A 349 -8.13 -0.60 -11.47
C SER A 349 -9.45 -1.10 -12.04
N THR A 350 -9.42 -1.75 -13.21
CA THR A 350 -10.61 -2.30 -13.86
C THR A 350 -10.58 -3.82 -13.80
N ARG A 351 -11.61 -4.43 -13.22
CA ARG A 351 -11.81 -5.88 -13.23
C ARG A 351 -12.45 -6.31 -14.55
N VAL A 352 -12.20 -7.56 -14.94
CA VAL A 352 -12.76 -8.16 -16.18
C VAL A 352 -14.28 -8.19 -16.15
N ASP A 353 -14.85 -8.66 -15.04
CA ASP A 353 -16.29 -8.84 -14.82
C ASP A 353 -17.06 -7.51 -14.69
N ALA A 354 -16.37 -6.44 -14.27
CA ALA A 354 -16.92 -5.09 -14.16
C ALA A 354 -16.69 -4.23 -15.43
N PHE A 355 -15.94 -4.74 -16.43
CA PHE A 355 -15.67 -4.00 -17.65
C PHE A 355 -16.92 -3.94 -18.55
N ASN A 356 -17.39 -2.72 -18.80
CA ASN A 356 -18.47 -2.43 -19.73
C ASN A 356 -17.92 -1.62 -20.93
N ILE A 357 -18.34 -2.00 -22.14
CA ILE A 357 -17.92 -1.31 -23.37
C ILE A 357 -18.40 0.14 -23.43
N ASP A 358 -19.57 0.42 -22.86
CA ASP A 358 -20.11 1.78 -22.81
C ASP A 358 -19.24 2.65 -21.90
N LEU A 359 -18.82 2.11 -20.74
CA LEU A 359 -17.85 2.74 -19.85
C LEU A 359 -16.51 3.02 -20.57
N ALA A 360 -15.99 2.03 -21.30
CA ALA A 360 -14.74 2.20 -22.06
C ALA A 360 -14.87 3.24 -23.20
N ASN A 361 -16.04 3.35 -23.82
CA ASN A 361 -16.31 4.36 -24.83
C ASN A 361 -16.37 5.77 -24.20
N GLU A 362 -17.01 5.93 -23.04
CA GLU A 362 -17.06 7.21 -22.32
C GLU A 362 -15.64 7.66 -21.91
N LEU A 363 -14.84 6.76 -21.35
CA LEU A 363 -13.45 7.04 -21.00
C LEU A 363 -12.57 7.44 -22.20
N SER A 364 -12.91 6.92 -23.38
CA SER A 364 -12.17 7.19 -24.63
C SER A 364 -12.69 8.40 -25.40
N ARG A 365 -13.80 9.01 -24.97
CA ARG A 365 -14.51 10.05 -25.72
C ARG A 365 -13.67 11.31 -25.90
N ASN A 366 -12.97 11.74 -24.85
CA ASN A 366 -12.22 12.99 -24.81
C ASN A 366 -10.69 12.79 -24.93
N GLY A 367 -10.18 11.57 -25.10
CA GLY A 367 -8.76 11.32 -25.06
C GLY A 367 -8.27 10.14 -25.92
N ARG A 368 -7.01 9.77 -25.76
CA ARG A 368 -6.44 8.58 -26.37
C ARG A 368 -6.97 7.34 -25.65
N ARG A 369 -7.25 6.29 -26.41
CA ARG A 369 -7.57 4.99 -25.83
C ARG A 369 -6.40 4.51 -24.95
N SER A 370 -6.67 4.31 -23.68
CA SER A 370 -5.72 3.69 -22.75
C SER A 370 -5.49 2.21 -23.12
N GLY A 371 -4.34 1.65 -22.74
CA GLY A 371 -4.11 0.21 -22.84
C GLY A 371 -5.07 -0.54 -21.92
N LEU A 372 -5.56 -1.70 -22.37
CA LEU A 372 -6.38 -2.57 -21.54
C LEU A 372 -5.48 -3.41 -20.64
N THR A 373 -5.80 -3.42 -19.36
CA THR A 373 -5.10 -4.23 -18.36
C THR A 373 -6.13 -4.95 -17.52
N PHE A 374 -5.98 -6.28 -17.38
CA PHE A 374 -6.82 -7.11 -16.54
C PHE A 374 -5.95 -8.01 -15.67
N ALA A 375 -6.49 -8.42 -14.52
CA ALA A 375 -5.79 -9.22 -13.52
C ALA A 375 -6.58 -10.50 -13.21
N PRO A 376 -6.44 -11.57 -14.02
CA PRO A 376 -6.99 -12.88 -13.67
C PRO A 376 -6.32 -13.48 -12.44
N GLU A 377 -5.05 -13.16 -12.19
CA GLU A 377 -4.17 -13.57 -11.09
C GLU A 377 -3.79 -15.05 -11.12
N GLY A 378 -4.71 -15.97 -11.39
CA GLY A 378 -4.48 -17.42 -11.51
C GLY A 378 -4.64 -17.92 -12.95
N GLY A 379 -3.74 -18.82 -13.39
CA GLY A 379 -3.74 -19.37 -14.75
C GLY A 379 -4.93 -20.30 -15.02
N SER A 380 -5.28 -21.16 -14.07
CA SER A 380 -6.40 -22.09 -14.18
C SER A 380 -7.65 -21.60 -13.44
N GLU A 381 -8.82 -22.16 -13.79
CA GLU A 381 -10.07 -21.92 -13.06
C GLU A 381 -9.93 -22.35 -11.59
N ARG A 382 -9.32 -23.50 -11.36
CA ARG A 382 -9.03 -24.01 -10.02
C ARG A 382 -8.25 -22.98 -9.19
N MET A 383 -7.18 -22.41 -9.76
CA MET A 383 -6.39 -21.41 -9.02
C MET A 383 -7.17 -20.14 -8.74
N ARG A 384 -8.04 -19.70 -9.67
CA ARG A 384 -8.90 -18.54 -9.43
C ARG A 384 -9.92 -18.79 -8.32
N GLN A 385 -10.39 -20.04 -8.14
CA GLN A 385 -11.22 -20.45 -7.00
C GLN A 385 -10.42 -20.42 -5.69
N VAL A 386 -9.23 -21.04 -5.66
CA VAL A 386 -8.34 -21.05 -4.49
C VAL A 386 -8.07 -19.62 -3.98
N ILE A 387 -7.79 -18.67 -4.87
CA ILE A 387 -7.49 -17.28 -4.49
C ILE A 387 -8.74 -16.41 -4.35
N ASN A 388 -9.93 -16.99 -4.47
CA ASN A 388 -11.22 -16.29 -4.51
C ASN A 388 -11.27 -15.13 -5.52
N LYS A 389 -10.69 -15.35 -6.71
CA LYS A 389 -10.76 -14.39 -7.82
C LYS A 389 -11.89 -14.79 -8.74
N GLN A 390 -13.08 -14.29 -8.48
CA GLN A 390 -14.32 -14.61 -9.19
C GLN A 390 -14.32 -14.00 -10.60
N VAL A 391 -13.41 -14.46 -11.46
CA VAL A 391 -13.29 -14.09 -12.88
C VAL A 391 -13.15 -15.37 -13.68
N THR A 392 -14.14 -15.65 -14.52
CA THR A 392 -14.07 -16.82 -15.40
C THR A 392 -13.26 -16.52 -16.67
N GLU A 393 -12.76 -17.55 -17.31
CA GLU A 393 -12.09 -17.39 -18.60
C GLU A 393 -13.06 -16.88 -19.68
N ASP A 394 -14.32 -17.33 -19.65
CA ASP A 394 -15.38 -16.87 -20.57
C ASP A 394 -15.65 -15.36 -20.42
N ASP A 395 -15.61 -14.82 -19.18
CA ASP A 395 -15.74 -13.37 -18.94
C ASP A 395 -14.58 -12.61 -19.58
N LEU A 396 -13.35 -13.11 -19.38
CA LEU A 396 -12.16 -12.52 -19.98
C LEU A 396 -12.24 -12.54 -21.52
N ILE A 397 -12.54 -13.70 -22.10
CA ILE A 397 -12.63 -13.86 -23.56
C ILE A 397 -13.69 -12.97 -24.15
N ARG A 398 -14.90 -12.91 -23.56
CA ARG A 398 -15.99 -12.04 -23.98
C ARG A 398 -15.59 -10.56 -23.93
N THR A 399 -14.96 -10.15 -22.83
CA THR A 399 -14.51 -8.78 -22.61
C THR A 399 -13.45 -8.36 -23.62
N VAL A 400 -12.41 -9.18 -23.80
CA VAL A 400 -11.33 -8.86 -24.74
C VAL A 400 -11.78 -8.93 -26.19
N ALA A 401 -12.66 -9.87 -26.57
CA ALA A 401 -13.23 -9.93 -27.91
C ALA A 401 -14.02 -8.66 -28.26
N THR A 402 -14.84 -8.18 -27.32
CA THR A 402 -15.57 -6.92 -27.45
C THR A 402 -14.63 -5.74 -27.62
N ALA A 403 -13.59 -5.65 -26.79
CA ALA A 403 -12.61 -4.57 -26.87
C ALA A 403 -11.84 -4.58 -28.19
N PHE A 404 -11.34 -5.74 -28.63
CA PHE A 404 -10.62 -5.85 -29.89
C PHE A 404 -11.52 -5.57 -31.12
N GLY A 405 -12.81 -5.99 -31.08
CA GLY A 405 -13.80 -5.62 -32.08
C GLY A 405 -14.01 -4.11 -32.18
N ASN A 406 -13.83 -3.39 -31.10
CA ASN A 406 -13.90 -1.92 -31.03
C ASN A 406 -12.55 -1.23 -31.31
N GLY A 407 -11.51 -1.96 -31.73
CA GLY A 407 -10.28 -1.39 -32.28
C GLY A 407 -9.07 -1.37 -31.33
N TRP A 408 -9.16 -1.97 -30.12
CA TRP A 408 -7.96 -2.27 -29.34
C TRP A 408 -7.10 -3.30 -30.05
N ARG A 409 -5.80 -3.35 -29.77
CA ARG A 409 -4.85 -4.26 -30.42
C ARG A 409 -3.98 -5.02 -29.43
N GLN A 410 -3.97 -4.58 -28.19
CA GLN A 410 -3.12 -5.12 -27.15
C GLN A 410 -3.88 -5.16 -25.83
N VAL A 411 -3.66 -6.24 -25.08
CA VAL A 411 -4.10 -6.37 -23.69
C VAL A 411 -2.91 -6.79 -22.84
N LYS A 412 -2.88 -6.35 -21.60
CA LYS A 412 -1.95 -6.80 -20.57
C LYS A 412 -2.72 -7.59 -19.52
N LEU A 413 -2.21 -8.76 -19.18
CA LEU A 413 -2.78 -9.63 -18.15
C LEU A 413 -1.77 -9.77 -17.01
N TYR A 414 -2.26 -9.59 -15.77
CA TYR A 414 -1.47 -9.83 -14.58
C TYR A 414 -1.77 -11.19 -13.99
N PHE A 415 -0.71 -11.88 -13.56
CA PHE A 415 -0.76 -13.16 -12.88
C PHE A 415 0.21 -13.19 -11.70
N MET A 416 -0.07 -14.06 -10.75
CA MET A 416 0.85 -14.44 -9.69
C MET A 416 1.39 -15.85 -9.94
N CYS A 417 2.57 -16.13 -9.40
CA CYS A 417 3.23 -17.43 -9.42
C CYS A 417 3.69 -17.76 -8.00
N GLY A 418 3.62 -19.03 -7.62
CA GLY A 418 3.92 -19.49 -6.27
C GLY A 418 2.72 -19.44 -5.33
N LEU A 419 1.51 -19.42 -5.87
CA LEU A 419 0.27 -19.47 -5.10
C LEU A 419 0.14 -20.77 -4.30
N PRO A 420 -0.55 -20.77 -3.14
CA PRO A 420 -0.82 -21.99 -2.40
C PRO A 420 -1.50 -23.04 -3.29
N THR A 421 -1.05 -24.29 -3.18
CA THR A 421 -1.53 -25.44 -3.98
C THR A 421 -1.28 -25.39 -5.50
N GLU A 422 -0.59 -24.36 -6.01
CA GLU A 422 -0.33 -24.20 -7.45
C GLU A 422 0.55 -25.34 -8.01
N THR A 423 0.19 -25.85 -9.16
CA THR A 423 0.92 -26.87 -9.92
C THR A 423 1.49 -26.31 -11.23
N ASP A 424 2.39 -27.05 -11.88
CA ASP A 424 2.89 -26.66 -13.22
C ASP A 424 1.78 -26.58 -14.25
N GLU A 425 0.71 -27.39 -14.13
CA GLU A 425 -0.46 -27.35 -15.02
C GLU A 425 -1.24 -26.05 -14.85
N ASP A 426 -1.37 -25.55 -13.60
CA ASP A 426 -2.01 -24.25 -13.34
C ASP A 426 -1.22 -23.09 -13.96
N VAL A 427 0.11 -23.17 -13.88
CA VAL A 427 1.01 -22.16 -14.49
C VAL A 427 0.93 -22.21 -16.02
N LEU A 428 0.85 -23.40 -16.62
CA LEU A 428 0.66 -23.56 -18.07
C LEU A 428 -0.69 -22.99 -18.53
N GLY A 429 -1.72 -23.01 -17.67
CA GLY A 429 -2.99 -22.34 -17.92
C GLY A 429 -2.87 -20.86 -18.23
N ILE A 430 -1.80 -20.17 -17.80
CA ILE A 430 -1.49 -18.77 -18.15
C ILE A 430 -1.22 -18.66 -19.66
N HIS A 431 -0.45 -19.59 -20.24
CA HIS A 431 -0.19 -19.64 -21.67
C HIS A 431 -1.45 -19.94 -22.48
N ASP A 432 -2.26 -20.91 -22.04
CA ASP A 432 -3.50 -21.28 -22.70
C ASP A 432 -4.46 -20.09 -22.73
N MET A 433 -4.67 -19.43 -21.59
CA MET A 433 -5.51 -18.24 -21.49
C MET A 433 -5.01 -17.12 -22.43
N ALA A 434 -3.71 -16.82 -22.46
CA ALA A 434 -3.15 -15.81 -23.36
C ALA A 434 -3.36 -16.17 -24.83
N SER A 435 -3.28 -17.46 -25.17
CA SER A 435 -3.54 -17.98 -26.52
C SER A 435 -5.01 -17.82 -26.92
N HIS A 436 -5.95 -18.18 -26.05
CA HIS A 436 -7.37 -18.01 -26.26
C HIS A 436 -7.77 -16.52 -26.42
N VAL A 437 -7.17 -15.63 -25.61
CA VAL A 437 -7.34 -14.18 -25.74
C VAL A 437 -6.90 -13.67 -27.12
N ILE A 438 -5.76 -14.14 -27.64
CA ILE A 438 -5.26 -13.75 -28.96
C ILE A 438 -6.17 -14.31 -30.06
N GLU A 439 -6.61 -15.56 -29.94
CA GLU A 439 -7.48 -16.20 -30.92
C GLU A 439 -8.82 -15.47 -31.00
N ALA A 440 -9.50 -15.25 -29.87
CA ALA A 440 -10.75 -14.50 -29.81
C ALA A 440 -10.61 -13.09 -30.34
N GLY A 441 -9.51 -12.41 -29.98
CA GLY A 441 -9.22 -11.06 -30.46
C GLY A 441 -9.01 -11.01 -31.98
N ARG A 442 -8.31 -11.98 -32.57
CA ARG A 442 -8.13 -12.09 -34.02
C ARG A 442 -9.44 -12.33 -34.75
N ALA A 443 -10.29 -13.19 -34.18
CA ALA A 443 -11.60 -13.48 -34.72
C ALA A 443 -12.51 -12.22 -34.69
N ALA A 444 -12.57 -11.52 -33.56
CA ALA A 444 -13.41 -10.34 -33.38
C ALA A 444 -12.96 -9.13 -34.22
N ALA A 445 -11.65 -8.89 -34.28
CA ALA A 445 -11.08 -7.75 -35.01
C ALA A 445 -10.85 -8.02 -36.49
N GLY A 446 -10.93 -9.27 -36.98
CA GLY A 446 -10.62 -9.66 -38.36
C GLY A 446 -9.17 -9.41 -38.77
N ARG A 447 -8.21 -9.42 -37.81
CA ARG A 447 -6.81 -9.03 -38.03
C ARG A 447 -5.84 -9.89 -37.23
N LYS A 448 -4.57 -9.97 -37.67
CA LYS A 448 -3.54 -10.86 -37.11
C LYS A 448 -2.59 -10.19 -36.11
N ASP A 449 -2.58 -8.85 -36.01
CA ASP A 449 -1.64 -8.06 -35.20
C ASP A 449 -2.12 -7.84 -33.76
N ILE A 450 -2.97 -8.72 -33.24
CA ILE A 450 -3.39 -8.78 -31.84
C ILE A 450 -2.25 -9.32 -30.97
N ARG A 451 -2.02 -8.68 -29.84
CA ARG A 451 -0.98 -9.05 -28.86
C ARG A 451 -1.54 -9.17 -27.46
N CYS A 452 -0.99 -10.10 -26.68
CA CYS A 452 -1.21 -10.23 -25.26
C CYS A 452 0.14 -10.13 -24.53
N THR A 453 0.23 -9.28 -23.50
CA THR A 453 1.40 -9.23 -22.61
C THR A 453 0.99 -9.81 -21.28
N ILE A 454 1.62 -10.89 -20.85
CA ILE A 454 1.50 -11.43 -19.49
C ILE A 454 2.56 -10.81 -18.59
N SER A 455 2.16 -10.38 -17.40
CA SER A 455 3.06 -9.83 -16.39
C SER A 455 2.88 -10.63 -15.11
N ILE A 456 3.95 -11.22 -14.60
CA ILE A 456 3.89 -12.20 -13.51
C ILE A 456 4.68 -11.67 -12.32
N GLY A 457 4.00 -11.63 -11.15
CA GLY A 457 4.61 -11.36 -9.86
C GLY A 457 4.73 -12.64 -9.02
N GLY A 458 5.70 -12.70 -8.12
CA GLY A 458 5.75 -13.74 -7.09
C GLY A 458 4.66 -13.50 -6.04
N PHE A 459 4.01 -14.55 -5.58
CA PHE A 459 3.08 -14.49 -4.46
C PHE A 459 3.85 -14.37 -3.13
N VAL A 460 3.40 -13.46 -2.27
CA VAL A 460 3.89 -13.28 -0.91
C VAL A 460 2.71 -13.32 0.05
N PRO A 461 2.69 -14.26 1.02
CA PRO A 461 1.67 -14.25 2.06
C PRO A 461 1.76 -12.98 2.90
N LYS A 462 0.63 -12.31 3.10
CA LYS A 462 0.57 -11.03 3.83
C LYS A 462 -0.22 -11.16 5.14
N PRO A 463 0.15 -10.39 6.18
CA PRO A 463 -0.62 -10.27 7.42
C PRO A 463 -2.09 -9.90 7.17
N HIS A 464 -2.97 -10.33 8.06
CA HIS A 464 -4.40 -10.05 8.01
C HIS A 464 -5.11 -10.49 6.72
N THR A 465 -4.63 -11.56 6.11
CA THR A 465 -5.27 -12.21 4.95
C THR A 465 -5.53 -13.68 5.26
N PRO A 466 -6.48 -14.34 4.59
CA PRO A 466 -6.64 -15.79 4.71
C PRO A 466 -5.34 -16.56 4.45
N PHE A 467 -4.47 -16.05 3.57
CA PHE A 467 -3.19 -16.69 3.26
C PHE A 467 -2.04 -16.37 4.22
N GLN A 468 -2.30 -15.70 5.35
CA GLN A 468 -1.25 -15.38 6.33
C GLN A 468 -0.58 -16.62 6.95
N TRP A 469 -1.26 -17.78 6.95
CA TRP A 469 -0.71 -19.06 7.42
C TRP A 469 0.02 -19.86 6.32
N ALA A 470 -0.25 -19.55 5.06
CA ALA A 470 0.32 -20.29 3.93
C ALA A 470 1.86 -20.20 3.89
N ALA A 471 2.51 -21.28 3.49
CA ALA A 471 3.91 -21.25 3.11
C ALA A 471 4.10 -20.41 1.84
N GLN A 472 5.17 -19.63 1.78
CA GLN A 472 5.60 -18.99 0.55
C GLN A 472 6.41 -19.99 -0.30
N ALA A 473 6.20 -20.00 -1.61
CA ALA A 473 7.03 -20.77 -2.51
C ALA A 473 8.49 -20.25 -2.48
N SER A 474 9.45 -21.16 -2.48
CA SER A 474 10.87 -20.80 -2.54
C SER A 474 11.22 -20.12 -3.87
N ALA A 475 12.33 -19.38 -3.90
CA ALA A 475 12.81 -18.75 -5.13
C ALA A 475 13.01 -19.77 -6.26
N ASP A 476 13.55 -20.95 -5.93
CA ASP A 476 13.81 -22.02 -6.91
C ASP A 476 12.50 -22.58 -7.48
N GLU A 477 11.45 -22.73 -6.67
CA GLU A 477 10.12 -23.16 -7.14
C GLU A 477 9.50 -22.13 -8.07
N VAL A 478 9.57 -20.84 -7.73
CA VAL A 478 9.08 -19.74 -8.59
C VAL A 478 9.85 -19.72 -9.90
N ASP A 479 11.18 -19.81 -9.87
CA ASP A 479 12.04 -19.80 -11.06
C ASP A 479 11.79 -21.04 -11.95
N HIS A 480 11.54 -22.21 -11.34
CA HIS A 480 11.15 -23.44 -12.07
C HIS A 480 9.84 -23.20 -12.84
N ARG A 481 8.78 -22.75 -12.17
CA ARG A 481 7.46 -22.50 -12.78
C ARG A 481 7.53 -21.45 -13.89
N LEU A 482 8.26 -20.35 -13.66
CA LEU A 482 8.51 -19.34 -14.69
C LEU A 482 9.26 -19.92 -15.91
N SER A 483 10.18 -20.85 -15.68
CA SER A 483 10.89 -21.55 -16.76
C SER A 483 9.96 -22.45 -17.56
N VAL A 484 9.10 -23.25 -16.90
CA VAL A 484 8.07 -24.08 -17.54
C VAL A 484 7.17 -23.26 -18.44
N LEU A 485 6.65 -22.15 -17.94
CA LEU A 485 5.78 -21.24 -18.71
C LEU A 485 6.52 -20.63 -19.90
N ARG A 486 7.72 -20.12 -19.70
CA ARG A 486 8.54 -19.50 -20.76
C ARG A 486 8.85 -20.50 -21.89
N ASP A 487 9.16 -21.74 -21.55
CA ASP A 487 9.49 -22.78 -22.52
C ASP A 487 8.25 -23.22 -23.32
N SER A 488 7.08 -23.29 -22.67
CA SER A 488 5.79 -23.54 -23.33
C SER A 488 5.48 -22.44 -24.36
N ILE A 489 5.59 -21.16 -24.00
CA ILE A 489 5.36 -20.03 -24.90
C ILE A 489 6.35 -20.05 -26.08
N ARG A 490 7.63 -20.38 -25.85
CA ARG A 490 8.65 -20.48 -26.90
C ARG A 490 8.39 -21.62 -27.86
N ALA A 491 7.84 -22.72 -27.39
CA ALA A 491 7.49 -23.88 -28.21
C ALA A 491 6.26 -23.66 -29.08
N ASP A 492 5.38 -22.73 -28.70
CA ASP A 492 4.15 -22.41 -29.44
C ASP A 492 4.46 -21.63 -30.74
N ARG A 493 4.22 -22.30 -31.88
CA ARG A 493 4.42 -21.73 -33.22
C ARG A 493 3.28 -20.84 -33.70
N GLN A 494 2.10 -20.96 -33.07
CA GLN A 494 0.87 -20.30 -33.52
C GLN A 494 0.70 -18.93 -32.85
N PHE A 495 0.83 -18.85 -31.53
CA PHE A 495 0.58 -17.67 -30.74
C PHE A 495 1.82 -17.10 -30.02
N GLY A 496 2.87 -17.91 -29.78
CA GLY A 496 4.00 -17.54 -28.94
C GLY A 496 4.69 -16.20 -29.32
N ARG A 497 4.71 -15.86 -30.64
CA ARG A 497 5.25 -14.55 -31.10
C ARG A 497 4.34 -13.36 -30.78
N SER A 498 3.10 -13.59 -30.44
CA SER A 498 2.10 -12.58 -30.08
C SER A 498 1.95 -12.42 -28.57
N ILE A 499 2.58 -13.33 -27.77
CA ILE A 499 2.63 -13.29 -26.33
C ILE A 499 3.96 -12.63 -25.89
N GLY A 500 3.85 -11.52 -25.17
CA GLY A 500 4.98 -10.94 -24.42
C GLY A 500 4.97 -11.43 -22.99
N MET A 501 6.09 -11.84 -22.43
CA MET A 501 6.21 -12.25 -21.03
C MET A 501 7.12 -11.26 -20.29
N ARG A 502 6.62 -10.73 -19.15
CA ARG A 502 7.38 -9.91 -18.20
C ARG A 502 7.25 -10.55 -16.83
N TYR A 503 8.34 -10.67 -16.11
CA TYR A 503 8.39 -11.26 -14.78
C TYR A 503 9.61 -10.74 -14.01
N HIS A 504 9.55 -10.86 -12.69
CA HIS A 504 10.70 -10.75 -11.81
C HIS A 504 11.07 -12.16 -11.33
N ASP A 505 12.33 -12.40 -11.00
CA ASP A 505 12.72 -13.64 -10.35
C ASP A 505 12.12 -13.76 -8.93
N GLY A 506 12.19 -14.94 -8.30
CA GLY A 506 11.57 -15.17 -7.00
C GLY A 506 12.26 -14.49 -5.81
N ARG A 507 13.50 -14.04 -5.97
CA ARG A 507 14.36 -13.60 -4.85
C ARG A 507 13.88 -12.34 -4.13
N PRO A 508 13.47 -11.25 -4.80
CA PRO A 508 12.88 -10.10 -4.13
C PRO A 508 11.65 -10.45 -3.31
N GLY A 509 10.80 -11.37 -3.82
CA GLY A 509 9.62 -11.86 -3.11
C GLY A 509 9.94 -12.60 -1.82
N ILE A 510 11.06 -13.34 -1.76
CA ILE A 510 11.50 -14.00 -0.51
C ILE A 510 11.86 -12.96 0.55
N ILE A 511 12.57 -11.92 0.18
CA ILE A 511 12.91 -10.84 1.12
C ILE A 511 11.66 -10.06 1.54
N GLU A 512 10.75 -9.78 0.61
CA GLU A 512 9.45 -9.19 0.96
C GLU A 512 8.68 -10.07 1.94
N GLY A 513 8.71 -11.41 1.75
CA GLY A 513 8.11 -12.37 2.68
C GLY A 513 8.76 -12.35 4.07
N LEU A 514 10.09 -12.26 4.16
CA LEU A 514 10.80 -12.09 5.42
C LEU A 514 10.32 -10.82 6.15
N LEU A 515 10.26 -9.72 5.44
CA LEU A 515 9.92 -8.42 6.02
C LEU A 515 8.43 -8.32 6.41
N SER A 516 7.54 -8.86 5.60
CA SER A 516 6.09 -8.79 5.89
C SER A 516 5.61 -9.80 6.93
N ARG A 517 6.28 -10.96 7.04
CA ARG A 517 5.91 -12.05 7.96
C ARG A 517 6.80 -12.10 9.22
N GLY A 518 7.83 -11.28 9.28
CA GLY A 518 8.80 -11.24 10.34
C GLY A 518 8.26 -10.73 11.67
N ASP A 519 9.00 -11.03 12.72
CA ASP A 519 8.84 -10.46 14.06
C ASP A 519 10.02 -9.53 14.41
N ARG A 520 10.15 -9.08 15.66
CA ARG A 520 11.19 -8.14 16.12
C ARG A 520 12.62 -8.62 15.83
N ARG A 521 12.86 -9.93 15.74
CA ARG A 521 14.18 -10.49 15.43
C ARG A 521 14.68 -10.08 14.05
N VAL A 522 13.74 -9.88 13.08
CA VAL A 522 14.07 -9.44 11.72
C VAL A 522 14.63 -8.00 11.71
N GLY A 523 14.35 -7.20 12.72
CA GLY A 523 14.92 -5.86 12.85
C GLY A 523 16.46 -5.85 12.85
N LYS A 524 17.08 -6.87 13.45
CA LYS A 524 18.56 -7.01 13.42
C LYS A 524 19.07 -7.23 12.00
N VAL A 525 18.35 -8.01 11.20
CA VAL A 525 18.69 -8.25 9.78
C VAL A 525 18.58 -6.96 8.99
N ILE A 526 17.46 -6.22 9.15
CA ILE A 526 17.24 -4.95 8.45
C ILE A 526 18.36 -3.96 8.77
N GLU A 527 18.73 -3.85 10.04
CA GLU A 527 19.83 -2.98 10.47
C GLU A 527 21.18 -3.43 9.89
N ALA A 528 21.48 -4.73 9.90
CA ALA A 528 22.72 -5.28 9.35
C ALA A 528 22.81 -5.00 7.84
N VAL A 529 21.75 -5.24 7.09
CA VAL A 529 21.67 -4.93 5.64
C VAL A 529 21.89 -3.45 5.37
N TRP A 530 21.20 -2.58 6.11
CA TRP A 530 21.38 -1.14 5.99
C TRP A 530 22.81 -0.70 6.33
N ARG A 531 23.41 -1.22 7.41
CA ARG A 531 24.80 -0.92 7.79
C ARG A 531 25.82 -1.40 6.75
N ASP A 532 25.52 -2.48 6.03
CA ASP A 532 26.32 -2.97 4.88
C ASP A 532 26.03 -2.21 3.59
N GLY A 533 25.27 -1.10 3.65
CA GLY A 533 24.96 -0.23 2.53
C GLY A 533 23.78 -0.67 1.67
N GLY A 534 22.91 -1.55 2.17
CA GLY A 534 21.63 -1.92 1.54
C GLY A 534 20.64 -0.78 1.66
N VAL A 535 20.24 -0.23 0.52
CA VAL A 535 19.18 0.79 0.37
C VAL A 535 18.52 0.61 -0.99
N PHE A 536 17.30 1.12 -1.15
CA PHE A 536 16.53 1.01 -2.41
C PHE A 536 16.29 -0.44 -2.85
N ASP A 537 15.95 -1.32 -1.90
CA ASP A 537 15.71 -2.74 -2.17
C ASP A 537 14.54 -3.01 -3.13
N GLY A 538 13.65 -2.05 -3.36
CA GLY A 538 12.63 -2.09 -4.42
C GLY A 538 13.18 -1.86 -5.85
N TRP A 539 14.46 -1.51 -6.01
CA TRP A 539 15.08 -1.20 -7.29
C TRP A 539 16.12 -2.26 -7.66
N ASN A 540 15.95 -2.88 -8.82
CA ASN A 540 16.81 -3.99 -9.29
C ASN A 540 18.31 -3.64 -9.28
N GLU A 541 18.67 -2.37 -9.50
CA GLU A 541 20.07 -1.91 -9.55
C GLU A 541 20.74 -1.88 -8.18
N TYR A 542 19.94 -1.82 -7.10
CA TYR A 542 20.42 -1.71 -5.73
C TYR A 542 20.15 -2.95 -4.89
N PHE A 543 19.16 -3.74 -5.28
CA PHE A 543 18.79 -4.97 -4.59
C PHE A 543 19.92 -6.00 -4.64
N SER A 544 20.25 -6.59 -3.50
CA SER A 544 21.23 -7.67 -3.39
C SER A 544 20.72 -8.79 -2.50
N TYR A 545 20.26 -9.86 -3.15
CA TYR A 545 19.79 -11.06 -2.43
C TYR A 545 20.88 -11.68 -1.56
N ASP A 546 22.12 -11.77 -2.07
CA ASP A 546 23.24 -12.36 -1.34
C ASP A 546 23.59 -11.59 -0.06
N ARG A 547 23.44 -10.25 -0.08
CA ARG A 547 23.57 -9.42 1.14
C ARG A 547 22.52 -9.77 2.16
N TRP A 548 21.26 -9.86 1.75
CA TRP A 548 20.15 -10.22 2.64
C TRP A 548 20.36 -11.60 3.26
N VAL A 549 20.74 -12.61 2.46
CA VAL A 549 21.00 -13.98 2.95
C VAL A 549 22.13 -13.98 3.97
N ALA A 550 23.27 -13.33 3.66
CA ALA A 550 24.41 -13.27 4.59
C ALA A 550 24.04 -12.61 5.91
N CYS A 551 23.27 -11.51 5.90
CA CYS A 551 22.78 -10.87 7.11
C CYS A 551 21.78 -11.75 7.88
N CYS A 552 20.90 -12.49 7.18
CA CYS A 552 20.01 -13.46 7.82
C CYS A 552 20.81 -14.56 8.54
N GLU A 553 21.80 -15.14 7.89
CA GLU A 553 22.68 -16.16 8.51
C GLU A 553 23.38 -15.61 9.75
N GLN A 554 23.91 -14.39 9.66
CA GLN A 554 24.61 -13.76 10.79
C GLN A 554 23.69 -13.47 11.97
N GLU A 555 22.49 -12.92 11.74
CA GLU A 555 21.64 -12.37 12.80
C GLU A 555 20.56 -13.35 13.30
N LEU A 556 20.06 -14.25 12.45
CA LEU A 556 18.95 -15.14 12.80
C LEU A 556 19.40 -16.52 13.28
N GLU A 557 20.46 -17.12 12.70
CA GLU A 557 20.93 -18.45 13.12
C GLU A 557 21.29 -18.53 14.59
N PRO A 558 21.94 -17.52 15.20
CA PRO A 558 22.21 -17.52 16.65
C PRO A 558 20.94 -17.50 17.52
N LEU A 559 19.80 -17.10 16.94
CA LEU A 559 18.49 -17.06 17.58
C LEU A 559 17.66 -18.34 17.31
N GLY A 560 18.22 -19.33 16.59
CA GLY A 560 17.58 -20.59 16.29
C GLY A 560 16.51 -20.54 15.19
N VAL A 561 16.50 -19.47 14.40
CA VAL A 561 15.57 -19.29 13.25
C VAL A 561 16.36 -18.94 11.99
N SER A 562 15.71 -19.00 10.83
CA SER A 562 16.35 -18.75 9.53
C SER A 562 15.43 -17.94 8.61
N LEU A 563 15.94 -17.51 7.46
CA LEU A 563 15.15 -16.89 6.40
C LEU A 563 13.96 -17.79 6.03
N ASP A 564 14.19 -19.08 5.79
CA ASP A 564 13.15 -20.05 5.43
C ASP A 564 12.14 -20.27 6.54
N TRP A 565 12.55 -20.16 7.81
CA TRP A 565 11.64 -20.28 8.95
C TRP A 565 10.56 -19.20 8.92
N PHE A 566 10.87 -17.98 8.47
CA PHE A 566 9.89 -16.90 8.33
C PHE A 566 9.07 -17.01 7.04
N THR A 567 9.63 -17.51 5.94
CA THR A 567 9.07 -17.43 4.59
C THR A 567 8.38 -18.71 4.13
N THR A 568 9.11 -19.82 4.03
CA THR A 568 8.64 -21.04 3.36
C THR A 568 7.94 -22.03 4.29
N ARG A 569 7.86 -21.73 5.58
CA ARG A 569 7.13 -22.53 6.56
C ARG A 569 5.64 -22.17 6.54
N GLU A 570 4.77 -23.19 6.49
CA GLU A 570 3.36 -23.06 6.83
C GLU A 570 3.22 -22.85 8.34
N ARG A 571 2.27 -22.00 8.75
CA ARG A 571 2.00 -21.71 10.15
C ARG A 571 0.73 -22.42 10.61
N ASP A 572 0.68 -22.78 11.88
CA ASP A 572 -0.48 -23.41 12.49
C ASP A 572 -1.50 -22.36 12.96
N TYR A 573 -2.77 -22.77 13.07
CA TYR A 573 -3.81 -21.91 13.66
C TYR A 573 -3.50 -21.54 15.11
N GLU A 574 -2.96 -22.46 15.91
CA GLU A 574 -2.63 -22.20 17.32
C GLU A 574 -1.38 -21.34 17.50
N GLU A 575 -0.60 -21.10 16.45
CA GLU A 575 0.60 -20.26 16.50
C GLU A 575 0.21 -18.78 16.67
N VAL A 576 0.83 -18.11 17.65
CA VAL A 576 0.69 -16.65 17.81
C VAL A 576 1.47 -15.96 16.70
N LEU A 577 0.76 -15.18 15.88
CA LEU A 577 1.37 -14.42 14.79
C LEU A 577 1.90 -13.06 15.29
N PRO A 578 2.95 -12.52 14.68
CA PRO A 578 3.54 -11.24 15.10
C PRO A 578 2.55 -10.08 15.19
N TRP A 579 1.45 -10.14 14.47
CA TRP A 579 0.43 -9.09 14.35
C TRP A 579 -0.91 -9.42 15.05
N ASP A 580 -1.01 -10.52 15.82
CA ASP A 580 -2.29 -10.94 16.44
C ASP A 580 -2.82 -9.94 17.48
N HIS A 581 -1.97 -9.10 18.03
CA HIS A 581 -2.35 -8.02 18.94
C HIS A 581 -2.80 -6.73 18.22
N LEU A 582 -2.79 -6.71 16.89
CA LEU A 582 -3.20 -5.60 16.03
C LEU A 582 -4.49 -5.98 15.30
N ASP A 583 -5.58 -5.31 15.65
CA ASP A 583 -6.90 -5.63 15.11
C ASP A 583 -7.18 -4.82 13.83
N SER A 584 -7.21 -5.52 12.70
CA SER A 584 -7.59 -4.96 11.40
C SER A 584 -9.11 -4.88 11.17
N GLY A 585 -9.91 -5.26 12.15
CA GLY A 585 -11.35 -5.39 12.05
C GLY A 585 -11.83 -6.72 11.47
N LEU A 586 -10.91 -7.65 11.22
CA LEU A 586 -11.23 -8.97 10.69
C LEU A 586 -11.16 -10.01 11.81
N ASP A 587 -12.16 -10.88 11.85
CA ASP A 587 -12.18 -12.00 12.75
C ASP A 587 -11.12 -13.04 12.33
N ARG A 588 -10.31 -13.49 13.30
CA ARG A 588 -9.23 -14.44 13.07
C ARG A 588 -9.76 -15.81 12.66
N ASP A 589 -10.88 -16.24 13.28
CA ASP A 589 -11.51 -17.52 12.98
C ASP A 589 -12.08 -17.50 11.57
N TRP A 590 -12.71 -16.38 11.17
CA TRP A 590 -13.18 -16.20 9.80
C TRP A 590 -12.03 -16.25 8.78
N LEU A 591 -10.88 -15.61 9.06
CA LEU A 591 -9.71 -15.68 8.17
C LEU A 591 -9.17 -17.11 8.03
N TRP A 592 -9.21 -17.89 9.12
CA TRP A 592 -8.80 -19.29 9.11
C TRP A 592 -9.77 -20.18 8.33
N ASP A 593 -11.07 -20.01 8.56
CA ASP A 593 -12.09 -20.75 7.82
C ASP A 593 -11.99 -20.49 6.33
N ASP A 594 -11.80 -19.24 5.92
CA ASP A 594 -11.60 -18.87 4.51
C ASP A 594 -10.25 -19.42 3.94
N TRP A 595 -9.24 -19.65 4.79
CA TRP A 595 -8.03 -20.38 4.40
C TRP A 595 -8.34 -21.86 4.15
N GLN A 596 -9.15 -22.50 4.99
CA GLN A 596 -9.55 -23.89 4.79
C GLN A 596 -10.44 -24.04 3.53
N ASP A 597 -11.38 -23.14 3.32
CA ASP A 597 -12.18 -23.07 2.10
C ASP A 597 -11.32 -22.95 0.84
N ALA A 598 -10.21 -22.19 0.92
CA ALA A 598 -9.25 -22.10 -0.17
C ALA A 598 -8.62 -23.46 -0.53
N LEU A 599 -8.24 -24.24 0.48
CA LEU A 599 -7.65 -25.57 0.28
C LEU A 599 -8.65 -26.55 -0.34
N ASP A 600 -9.93 -26.42 0.01
CA ASP A 600 -11.03 -27.21 -0.55
C ASP A 600 -11.51 -26.68 -1.92
N GLY A 601 -11.02 -25.51 -2.36
CA GLY A 601 -11.40 -24.88 -3.62
C GLY A 601 -12.79 -24.23 -3.59
N GLU A 602 -13.31 -23.96 -2.39
CA GLU A 602 -14.58 -23.26 -2.21
C GLU A 602 -14.40 -21.74 -2.31
N ALA A 603 -15.36 -21.05 -2.92
CA ALA A 603 -15.33 -19.60 -3.10
C ALA A 603 -16.29 -18.90 -2.16
N VAL A 604 -15.91 -17.71 -1.69
CA VAL A 604 -16.76 -16.81 -0.91
C VAL A 604 -17.32 -15.72 -1.83
N ASP A 605 -18.62 -15.53 -1.78
CA ASP A 605 -19.32 -14.55 -2.61
C ASP A 605 -19.01 -13.10 -2.23
N ASP A 606 -19.17 -12.17 -3.18
CA ASP A 606 -19.06 -10.73 -2.92
C ASP A 606 -20.23 -10.25 -2.05
N CYS A 607 -19.95 -9.69 -0.90
CA CYS A 607 -20.97 -9.25 0.07
C CYS A 607 -21.80 -8.04 -0.38
N ARG A 608 -21.52 -7.42 -1.55
CA ARG A 608 -22.41 -6.42 -2.16
C ARG A 608 -23.66 -7.03 -2.75
N TRP A 609 -23.59 -8.30 -3.21
CA TRP A 609 -24.65 -9.00 -3.94
C TRP A 609 -25.28 -10.10 -3.12
N ASN A 610 -24.60 -10.52 -2.04
CA ASN A 610 -24.96 -11.65 -1.21
C ASN A 610 -25.05 -11.21 0.26
N PRO A 611 -25.67 -12.00 1.14
CA PRO A 611 -25.67 -11.72 2.57
C PRO A 611 -24.25 -11.54 3.11
N CYS A 612 -24.12 -10.73 4.16
CA CYS A 612 -22.87 -10.57 4.89
C CYS A 612 -22.37 -11.93 5.38
N TYR A 613 -21.08 -12.22 5.16
CA TYR A 613 -20.41 -13.44 5.62
C TYR A 613 -19.67 -13.26 6.96
N ASP A 614 -19.98 -12.20 7.70
CA ASP A 614 -19.55 -11.98 9.08
C ASP A 614 -18.01 -11.98 9.29
N CYS A 615 -17.29 -11.29 8.44
CA CYS A 615 -15.81 -11.24 8.49
C CYS A 615 -15.22 -10.50 9.72
N GLY A 616 -16.06 -9.96 10.63
CA GLY A 616 -15.64 -9.22 11.82
C GLY A 616 -15.73 -7.69 11.69
N VAL A 617 -15.69 -7.14 10.49
CA VAL A 617 -15.68 -5.68 10.26
C VAL A 617 -16.91 -4.98 10.84
N ARG A 618 -18.08 -5.59 10.77
CA ARG A 618 -19.33 -5.01 11.27
C ARG A 618 -19.31 -4.75 12.79
N PRO A 619 -18.94 -5.70 13.65
CA PRO A 619 -18.82 -5.44 15.08
C PRO A 619 -17.85 -4.34 15.43
N GLN A 620 -16.72 -4.26 14.72
CA GLN A 620 -15.67 -3.28 15.00
C GLN A 620 -16.07 -1.85 14.57
N THR A 621 -16.67 -1.70 13.39
CA THR A 621 -16.96 -0.37 12.81
C THR A 621 -18.35 0.13 13.20
N GLY A 622 -19.21 -0.71 13.81
CA GLY A 622 -20.61 -0.37 14.09
C GLY A 622 -21.46 -0.17 12.83
N THR A 623 -20.98 -0.61 11.66
CA THR A 623 -21.68 -0.44 10.40
C THR A 623 -22.40 -1.68 9.95
N GLU A 624 -23.55 -1.49 9.31
CA GLU A 624 -24.30 -2.56 8.67
C GLU A 624 -24.16 -2.44 7.14
N ILE A 625 -23.69 -3.51 6.49
CA ILE A 625 -23.67 -3.60 5.04
C ILE A 625 -25.07 -3.98 4.58
N GLN A 626 -25.82 -3.03 4.01
CA GLN A 626 -27.09 -3.33 3.37
C GLN A 626 -26.88 -3.49 1.87
N VAL A 627 -27.03 -4.72 1.39
CA VAL A 627 -27.04 -5.03 -0.03
C VAL A 627 -28.48 -4.97 -0.50
N GLY A 628 -28.84 -3.94 -1.28
CA GLY A 628 -30.20 -3.81 -1.78
C GLY A 628 -30.53 -4.81 -2.89
N PRO A 629 -31.82 -5.16 -3.06
CA PRO A 629 -32.27 -6.14 -4.03
C PRO A 629 -32.11 -5.72 -5.49
N SER A 630 -31.75 -4.48 -5.78
CA SER A 630 -31.58 -3.94 -7.14
C SER A 630 -30.15 -4.05 -7.68
N GLY A 631 -29.19 -4.55 -6.90
CA GLY A 631 -27.78 -4.58 -7.31
C GLY A 631 -27.15 -3.20 -7.51
N HIS A 632 -27.83 -2.13 -7.16
CA HIS A 632 -27.39 -0.74 -7.25
C HIS A 632 -27.45 -0.03 -5.91
N SER A 633 -27.62 -0.76 -4.82
CA SER A 633 -27.60 -0.10 -3.53
C SER A 633 -26.16 0.19 -3.15
N LEU A 634 -25.91 1.46 -2.94
CA LEU A 634 -24.94 1.93 -1.99
C LEU A 634 -24.92 0.96 -0.81
N ILE A 635 -23.77 0.62 -0.33
CA ILE A 635 -23.66 0.11 1.04
C ILE A 635 -23.95 1.33 1.91
N PRO A 636 -25.18 1.57 2.41
CA PRO A 636 -25.37 2.67 3.29
C PRO A 636 -24.62 2.33 4.57
N LEU A 637 -23.61 3.10 4.85
CA LEU A 637 -22.97 3.10 6.16
C LEU A 637 -23.97 3.72 7.13
N ILE A 638 -24.90 2.91 7.63
CA ILE A 638 -25.79 3.35 8.71
C ILE A 638 -25.01 3.09 10.00
N PRO A 639 -24.63 4.14 10.75
CA PRO A 639 -24.07 3.95 12.07
C PRO A 639 -25.07 3.16 12.90
N VAL A 640 -24.72 1.93 13.29
CA VAL A 640 -25.48 1.19 14.29
C VAL A 640 -24.88 1.59 15.63
N GLU A 641 -25.72 2.13 16.53
CA GLU A 641 -25.27 2.31 17.91
C GLU A 641 -24.75 0.95 18.39
N PRO A 642 -23.53 0.89 18.96
CA PRO A 642 -22.97 -0.38 19.39
C PRO A 642 -23.92 -0.97 20.44
N ASP A 643 -24.47 -2.15 20.16
CA ASP A 643 -25.13 -2.95 21.17
C ASP A 643 -24.05 -3.32 22.21
N LEU A 644 -24.02 -2.57 23.31
CA LEU A 644 -23.15 -2.88 24.43
C LEU A 644 -23.60 -4.25 24.96
N ALA A 645 -23.01 -5.30 24.41
CA ALA A 645 -23.15 -6.63 24.98
C ALA A 645 -22.76 -6.56 26.46
N PRO A 646 -23.59 -7.05 27.39
CA PRO A 646 -23.25 -6.99 28.79
C PRO A 646 -21.94 -7.74 29.02
N ALA A 647 -20.99 -7.07 29.69
CA ALA A 647 -19.74 -7.66 30.12
C ALA A 647 -20.00 -9.05 30.71
N LYS A 648 -19.42 -10.09 30.14
CA LYS A 648 -19.40 -11.41 30.76
C LYS A 648 -18.54 -11.26 32.01
N GLU A 649 -19.23 -11.25 33.17
CA GLU A 649 -18.60 -11.47 34.47
C GLU A 649 -17.91 -12.85 34.46
N ALA A 650 -16.61 -12.86 34.67
CA ALA A 650 -15.85 -14.04 35.08
C ALA A 650 -14.80 -13.65 36.10
#